data_62a0c5eb8f33ac5bb876a99f01681af7
#
_entry.id   62a0c5eb8f33ac5bb876a99f01681af7
#
_cell.length_a   1.000
_cell.length_b   1.000
_cell.length_c   1.000
_cell.angle_alpha   90.00
_cell.angle_beta   90.00
_cell.angle_gamma   90.00
#
_symmetry.space_group_name_H-M   'P 1'
#
loop_
_entity.id
_entity.type
_entity.pdbx_description
1 polymer ?
#
loop_
_entity_poly.entity_id
_entity_poly.type
_entity_poly.pdbx_seq_one_letter_code
_entity_poly.pdbx_strand_id
1 'polypeptide(L)'
;LELLGQLLGDGKKAPLYKVIVEERKLAPSLYAYSGTQEIAGTFDVVATGFPTTNLTDIENAIHEAFDRFETEGFSTEDVERLKAKYETGFYNSISSVLYKAFQLANYSEYYGSPDAISIELQKVLDVTVDDIKRVYNKYIKDHNYVMTSFVPKGKTNLIAEGSVLFPIKEEKIVANEKKEVGDDAMDVDQIPSSFDRSVEPIDGPQPGINLPEIWKHDYDNGISLYGANHDELPMVSFGISIEGGMLLDTPNKIGVANLVSDMMMEGTANKTPIELEEAIDDLGSSIYTYTSKQAIYIEVNTLKRNFAPTLEIVEEILFEPRWDSAEFDRIKRKTAENIKRRSAVPSSIASNVYNKLNYGDHILSNATLGTVETVENIVLNDLKEYVNTNFSAHLATVSIVGDISRSEAISAFKGLTKRWEVKDVEIPDFATPDPNENAKVYFVDVPNAKQSEIRIGYLGLSRTDPDYFATTIMNMKLGGNFSGDVNLTLREEKGYTYGARTRFSGTKFPGTFTASSAVRSNTTEESVNIFKDLMNAYLKPISEEDLTFTKNVTLKSNARRFETLGALRGMISDIASYDLPFDYIKKQEDIIRNMTVSDHNALAKKYIRPDEMIYLIVGDAATQLSGMKSLGFGEPIMLDKVGNPL
;
A
#
# COMPACT_ATOMS: atom_id res chain seq x y z
N LEU A 1 -12.41 4.82 -24.76
CA LEU A 1 -13.20 4.32 -23.63
C LEU A 1 -12.52 4.59 -22.30
N GLU A 2 -11.20 4.45 -22.19
CA GLU A 2 -10.46 4.71 -20.95
C GLU A 2 -10.67 6.16 -20.47
N LEU A 3 -10.41 7.17 -21.31
CA LEU A 3 -10.67 8.58 -20.96
C LEU A 3 -12.15 8.85 -20.66
N LEU A 4 -13.08 8.14 -21.31
CA LEU A 4 -14.51 8.24 -21.00
C LEU A 4 -14.80 7.72 -19.58
N GLY A 5 -14.19 6.61 -19.17
CA GLY A 5 -14.33 6.08 -17.81
C GLY A 5 -13.86 7.08 -16.75
N GLN A 6 -12.72 7.72 -17.01
CA GLN A 6 -12.19 8.78 -16.14
C GLN A 6 -13.13 10.00 -16.10
N LEU A 7 -13.62 10.49 -17.25
CA LEU A 7 -14.57 11.60 -17.29
C LEU A 7 -15.86 11.33 -16.51
N LEU A 8 -16.34 10.08 -16.52
CA LEU A 8 -17.57 9.70 -15.85
C LEU A 8 -17.41 9.47 -14.35
N GLY A 9 -16.28 8.90 -13.92
CA GLY A 9 -16.13 8.35 -12.58
C GLY A 9 -14.92 8.80 -11.77
N ASP A 10 -13.90 9.44 -12.38
CA ASP A 10 -12.68 9.83 -11.68
C ASP A 10 -12.72 11.32 -11.33
N GLY A 11 -12.43 11.61 -10.06
CA GLY A 11 -12.42 12.97 -9.56
C GLY A 11 -13.76 13.51 -9.07
N LYS A 12 -13.67 14.61 -8.31
CA LYS A 12 -14.85 15.24 -7.68
C LYS A 12 -15.79 15.92 -8.67
N LYS A 13 -15.28 16.28 -9.85
CA LYS A 13 -16.07 16.88 -10.94
C LYS A 13 -16.89 15.85 -11.72
N ALA A 14 -16.48 14.59 -11.70
CA ALA A 14 -17.12 13.52 -12.46
C ALA A 14 -18.63 13.38 -12.10
N PRO A 15 -19.53 13.23 -13.08
CA PRO A 15 -20.96 13.22 -12.82
C PRO A 15 -21.41 12.09 -11.91
N LEU A 16 -20.81 10.90 -12.01
CA LEU A 16 -21.09 9.80 -11.09
C LEU A 16 -20.70 10.14 -9.65
N TYR A 17 -19.55 10.77 -9.44
CA TYR A 17 -19.10 11.17 -8.11
C TYR A 17 -20.04 12.24 -7.51
N LYS A 18 -20.35 13.28 -8.27
CA LYS A 18 -21.25 14.35 -7.83
C LYS A 18 -22.61 13.80 -7.38
N VAL A 19 -23.25 13.00 -8.22
CA VAL A 19 -24.59 12.50 -7.92
C VAL A 19 -24.57 11.50 -6.75
N ILE A 20 -23.68 10.49 -6.80
CA ILE A 20 -23.73 9.35 -5.88
C ILE A 20 -23.09 9.69 -4.53
N VAL A 21 -21.93 10.39 -4.53
CA VAL A 21 -21.12 10.63 -3.33
C VAL A 21 -21.50 11.95 -2.66
N GLU A 22 -21.56 13.05 -3.41
CA GLU A 22 -21.75 14.38 -2.83
C GLU A 22 -23.21 14.71 -2.57
N GLU A 23 -24.08 14.61 -3.57
CA GLU A 23 -25.46 15.09 -3.49
C GLU A 23 -26.36 14.08 -2.78
N ARG A 24 -26.39 12.84 -3.28
CA ARG A 24 -27.27 11.79 -2.74
C ARG A 24 -26.67 11.03 -1.56
N LYS A 25 -25.36 11.11 -1.37
CA LYS A 25 -24.62 10.48 -0.24
C LYS A 25 -24.94 8.99 -0.08
N LEU A 26 -24.99 8.26 -1.21
CA LEU A 26 -25.35 6.84 -1.27
C LEU A 26 -24.14 5.93 -1.07
N ALA A 27 -22.95 6.39 -1.45
CA ALA A 27 -21.71 5.63 -1.38
C ALA A 27 -20.54 6.53 -0.94
N PRO A 28 -19.51 6.00 -0.27
CA PRO A 28 -18.31 6.76 0.07
C PRO A 28 -17.38 6.96 -1.13
N SER A 29 -17.48 6.11 -2.16
CA SER A 29 -16.66 6.15 -3.37
C SER A 29 -17.26 5.29 -4.46
N LEU A 30 -16.85 5.56 -5.68
CA LEU A 30 -17.12 4.76 -6.87
C LEU A 30 -15.96 4.87 -7.85
N TYR A 31 -15.99 4.05 -8.89
CA TYR A 31 -15.07 4.18 -10.04
C TYR A 31 -15.73 3.65 -11.31
N ALA A 32 -15.28 4.18 -12.45
CA ALA A 32 -15.67 3.70 -13.77
C ALA A 32 -14.42 3.47 -14.62
N TYR A 33 -14.36 2.37 -15.35
CA TYR A 33 -13.18 2.00 -16.13
C TYR A 33 -13.54 1.14 -17.35
N SER A 34 -12.62 1.08 -18.30
CA SER A 34 -12.70 0.17 -19.44
C SER A 34 -11.70 -0.97 -19.27
N GLY A 35 -12.20 -2.20 -19.16
CA GLY A 35 -11.40 -3.42 -19.17
C GLY A 35 -11.24 -3.94 -20.59
N THR A 36 -10.10 -3.68 -21.24
CA THR A 36 -9.81 -4.15 -22.59
C THR A 36 -9.15 -5.52 -22.57
N GLN A 37 -9.59 -6.42 -23.45
CA GLN A 37 -9.02 -7.76 -23.66
C GLN A 37 -8.94 -8.06 -25.17
N GLU A 38 -8.30 -9.16 -25.54
CA GLU A 38 -8.03 -9.53 -26.93
C GLU A 38 -9.31 -9.64 -27.79
N ILE A 39 -10.33 -10.35 -27.32
CA ILE A 39 -11.55 -10.64 -28.10
C ILE A 39 -12.62 -9.57 -27.89
N ALA A 40 -12.85 -9.20 -26.64
CA ALA A 40 -13.84 -8.21 -26.23
C ALA A 40 -13.43 -7.59 -24.89
N GLY A 41 -14.06 -6.46 -24.54
CA GLY A 41 -13.83 -5.79 -23.27
C GLY A 41 -15.14 -5.43 -22.59
N THR A 42 -15.03 -4.90 -21.38
CA THR A 42 -16.14 -4.35 -20.60
C THR A 42 -15.95 -2.87 -20.35
N PHE A 43 -17.04 -2.19 -20.10
CA PHE A 43 -17.05 -0.89 -19.46
C PHE A 43 -17.83 -1.05 -18.16
N ASP A 44 -17.15 -0.77 -17.05
CA ASP A 44 -17.67 -1.09 -15.73
C ASP A 44 -17.86 0.18 -14.89
N VAL A 45 -18.99 0.26 -14.19
CA VAL A 45 -19.25 1.23 -13.12
C VAL A 45 -19.44 0.45 -11.83
N VAL A 46 -18.60 0.72 -10.84
CA VAL A 46 -18.63 0.03 -9.55
C VAL A 46 -18.84 1.02 -8.43
N ALA A 47 -19.90 0.83 -7.65
CA ALA A 47 -20.19 1.63 -6.47
C ALA A 47 -20.40 0.74 -5.24
N THR A 48 -19.75 1.10 -4.12
CA THR A 48 -19.93 0.41 -2.84
C THR A 48 -20.77 1.29 -1.92
N GLY A 49 -22.06 0.99 -1.81
CA GLY A 49 -23.00 1.74 -0.95
C GLY A 49 -22.66 1.65 0.53
N PHE A 50 -23.20 2.60 1.31
CA PHE A 50 -23.20 2.46 2.78
C PHE A 50 -24.02 1.22 3.21
N PRO A 51 -23.81 0.66 4.41
CA PRO A 51 -24.45 -0.60 4.85
C PRO A 51 -25.98 -0.61 4.86
N THR A 52 -26.60 0.57 4.78
CA THR A 52 -28.06 0.74 4.76
C THR A 52 -28.60 1.25 3.42
N THR A 53 -27.74 1.50 2.44
CA THR A 53 -28.11 2.01 1.13
C THR A 53 -28.81 0.93 0.31
N ASN A 54 -29.98 1.25 -0.24
CA ASN A 54 -30.65 0.40 -1.22
C ASN A 54 -29.95 0.51 -2.57
N LEU A 55 -29.65 -0.61 -3.21
CA LEU A 55 -28.93 -0.61 -4.47
C LEU A 55 -29.76 -0.13 -5.66
N THR A 56 -31.10 -0.11 -5.56
CA THR A 56 -31.97 0.59 -6.53
C THR A 56 -31.71 2.10 -6.56
N ASP A 57 -31.43 2.71 -5.38
CA ASP A 57 -31.12 4.12 -5.31
C ASP A 57 -29.78 4.45 -5.99
N ILE A 58 -28.80 3.54 -5.89
CA ILE A 58 -27.52 3.66 -6.60
C ILE A 58 -27.72 3.50 -8.11
N GLU A 59 -28.51 2.52 -8.56
CA GLU A 59 -28.82 2.33 -9.97
C GLU A 59 -29.48 3.59 -10.56
N ASN A 60 -30.50 4.13 -9.90
CA ASN A 60 -31.15 5.37 -10.31
C ASN A 60 -30.19 6.57 -10.33
N ALA A 61 -29.26 6.64 -9.39
CA ALA A 61 -28.24 7.69 -9.35
C ALA A 61 -27.21 7.56 -10.48
N ILE A 62 -26.88 6.33 -10.90
CA ILE A 62 -26.03 6.09 -12.08
C ILE A 62 -26.74 6.60 -13.33
N HIS A 63 -28.02 6.28 -13.52
CA HIS A 63 -28.78 6.78 -14.66
C HIS A 63 -28.87 8.31 -14.67
N GLU A 64 -29.15 8.92 -13.53
CA GLU A 64 -29.14 10.39 -13.41
C GLU A 64 -27.79 11.01 -13.78
N ALA A 65 -26.67 10.37 -13.37
CA ALA A 65 -25.35 10.85 -13.72
C ALA A 65 -25.07 10.77 -15.23
N PHE A 66 -25.56 9.72 -15.90
CA PHE A 66 -25.47 9.61 -17.36
C PHE A 66 -26.34 10.67 -18.05
N ASP A 67 -27.56 10.93 -17.57
CA ASP A 67 -28.43 11.98 -18.09
C ASP A 67 -27.78 13.36 -17.96
N ARG A 68 -27.10 13.63 -16.84
CA ARG A 68 -26.33 14.87 -16.65
C ARG A 68 -25.14 14.95 -17.61
N PHE A 69 -24.38 13.86 -17.76
CA PHE A 69 -23.27 13.80 -18.72
C PHE A 69 -23.74 14.13 -20.14
N GLU A 70 -24.93 13.66 -20.53
CA GLU A 70 -25.51 13.98 -21.83
C GLU A 70 -25.98 15.43 -21.97
N THR A 71 -26.55 16.00 -20.90
CA THR A 71 -27.17 17.33 -20.93
C THR A 71 -26.17 18.46 -20.65
N GLU A 72 -25.29 18.26 -19.69
CA GLU A 72 -24.28 19.26 -19.30
C GLU A 72 -23.03 19.16 -20.19
N GLY A 73 -22.70 17.95 -20.66
CA GLY A 73 -21.52 17.69 -21.48
C GLY A 73 -20.22 17.78 -20.71
N PHE A 74 -19.13 17.93 -21.45
CA PHE A 74 -17.78 18.15 -20.96
C PHE A 74 -17.01 19.05 -21.93
N SER A 75 -16.01 19.75 -21.43
CA SER A 75 -15.26 20.74 -22.18
C SER A 75 -13.99 20.17 -22.82
N THR A 76 -13.35 20.97 -23.66
CA THR A 76 -12.01 20.66 -24.20
C THR A 76 -10.97 20.61 -23.06
N GLU A 77 -11.09 21.52 -22.11
CA GLU A 77 -10.21 21.60 -20.93
C GLU A 77 -10.27 20.31 -20.10
N ASP A 78 -11.45 19.71 -19.95
CA ASP A 78 -11.59 18.42 -19.26
C ASP A 78 -10.82 17.30 -19.97
N VAL A 79 -10.84 17.30 -21.31
CA VAL A 79 -10.08 16.32 -22.12
C VAL A 79 -8.58 16.58 -22.02
N GLU A 80 -8.14 17.83 -22.11
CA GLU A 80 -6.71 18.18 -21.99
C GLU A 80 -6.14 17.83 -20.61
N ARG A 81 -6.92 18.02 -19.55
CA ARG A 81 -6.58 17.59 -18.19
C ARG A 81 -6.30 16.08 -18.10
N LEU A 82 -7.18 15.26 -18.68
CA LEU A 82 -6.99 13.81 -18.71
C LEU A 82 -5.76 13.40 -19.53
N LYS A 83 -5.48 14.10 -20.63
CA LYS A 83 -4.27 13.85 -21.42
C LYS A 83 -3.00 14.17 -20.64
N ALA A 84 -2.97 15.27 -19.88
CA ALA A 84 -1.84 15.63 -19.04
C ALA A 84 -1.57 14.57 -17.98
N LYS A 85 -2.61 14.08 -17.34
CA LYS A 85 -2.54 12.97 -16.36
C LYS A 85 -2.04 11.67 -17.00
N TYR A 86 -2.54 11.35 -18.20
CA TYR A 86 -2.10 10.16 -18.94
C TYR A 86 -0.61 10.26 -19.33
N GLU A 87 -0.14 11.42 -19.79
CA GLU A 87 1.27 11.64 -20.17
C GLU A 87 2.22 11.35 -18.98
N THR A 88 1.90 11.88 -17.80
CA THR A 88 2.69 11.63 -16.58
C THR A 88 2.65 10.14 -16.20
N GLY A 89 1.48 9.50 -16.27
CA GLY A 89 1.32 8.07 -16.05
C GLY A 89 2.15 7.22 -17.02
N PHE A 90 2.18 7.61 -18.29
CA PHE A 90 2.97 6.96 -19.31
C PHE A 90 4.47 7.00 -18.99
N TYR A 91 5.04 8.17 -18.68
CA TYR A 91 6.45 8.28 -18.30
C TYR A 91 6.77 7.46 -17.03
N ASN A 92 5.88 7.49 -16.03
CA ASN A 92 6.04 6.64 -14.83
C ASN A 92 6.09 5.15 -15.18
N SER A 93 5.23 4.69 -16.11
CA SER A 93 5.16 3.28 -16.49
C SER A 93 6.43 2.78 -17.18
N ILE A 94 7.05 3.62 -18.01
CA ILE A 94 8.29 3.26 -18.73
C ILE A 94 9.56 3.44 -17.88
N SER A 95 9.47 3.92 -16.66
CA SER A 95 10.62 4.04 -15.75
C SER A 95 11.12 2.67 -15.27
N SER A 96 10.25 1.67 -15.19
CA SER A 96 10.59 0.33 -14.75
C SER A 96 10.91 -0.60 -15.92
N VAL A 97 12.05 -1.29 -15.88
CA VAL A 97 12.46 -2.29 -16.88
C VAL A 97 11.42 -3.40 -17.00
N LEU A 98 10.83 -3.85 -15.89
CA LEU A 98 9.81 -4.89 -15.89
C LEU A 98 8.54 -4.42 -16.62
N TYR A 99 8.01 -3.24 -16.29
CA TYR A 99 6.83 -2.70 -16.97
C TYR A 99 7.10 -2.38 -18.43
N LYS A 100 8.30 -1.87 -18.74
CA LYS A 100 8.74 -1.67 -20.13
C LYS A 100 8.73 -2.98 -20.92
N ALA A 101 9.20 -4.09 -20.31
CA ALA A 101 9.17 -5.40 -20.94
C ALA A 101 7.73 -5.90 -21.19
N PHE A 102 6.82 -5.71 -20.22
CA PHE A 102 5.39 -6.05 -20.42
C PHE A 102 4.76 -5.20 -21.52
N GLN A 103 5.04 -3.90 -21.56
CA GLN A 103 4.50 -3.03 -22.62
C GLN A 103 5.01 -3.44 -24.00
N LEU A 104 6.30 -3.68 -24.15
CA LEU A 104 6.89 -4.14 -25.42
C LEU A 104 6.28 -5.47 -25.88
N ALA A 105 6.03 -6.40 -24.95
CA ALA A 105 5.36 -7.66 -25.25
C ALA A 105 3.90 -7.43 -25.69
N ASN A 106 3.14 -6.61 -24.97
CA ASN A 106 1.77 -6.26 -25.32
C ASN A 106 1.68 -5.55 -26.67
N TYR A 107 2.59 -4.62 -26.96
CA TYR A 107 2.62 -3.95 -28.25
C TYR A 107 2.97 -4.91 -29.39
N SER A 108 3.89 -5.84 -29.16
CA SER A 108 4.20 -6.88 -30.14
C SER A 108 2.99 -7.76 -30.43
N GLU A 109 2.24 -8.15 -29.38
CA GLU A 109 1.05 -8.98 -29.49
C GLU A 109 -0.12 -8.27 -30.20
N TYR A 110 -0.51 -7.09 -29.68
CA TYR A 110 -1.74 -6.44 -30.12
C TYR A 110 -1.55 -5.47 -31.29
N TYR A 111 -0.34 -4.95 -31.52
CA TYR A 111 -0.03 -4.02 -32.62
C TYR A 111 0.93 -4.60 -33.65
N GLY A 112 1.45 -5.81 -33.41
CA GLY A 112 2.41 -6.48 -34.31
C GLY A 112 3.82 -5.93 -34.30
N SER A 113 4.13 -4.95 -33.42
CA SER A 113 5.46 -4.38 -33.27
C SER A 113 5.66 -3.74 -31.89
N PRO A 114 6.80 -3.97 -31.23
CA PRO A 114 7.16 -3.29 -29.99
C PRO A 114 7.33 -1.77 -30.18
N ASP A 115 7.56 -1.27 -31.40
CA ASP A 115 7.71 0.16 -31.71
C ASP A 115 6.42 0.95 -31.51
N ALA A 116 5.27 0.26 -31.29
CA ALA A 116 4.02 0.92 -30.97
C ALA A 116 4.09 1.80 -29.71
N ILE A 117 5.06 1.59 -28.84
CA ILE A 117 5.31 2.45 -27.67
C ILE A 117 5.52 3.92 -28.07
N SER A 118 6.14 4.18 -29.21
CA SER A 118 6.41 5.54 -29.71
C SER A 118 5.17 6.28 -30.19
N ILE A 119 4.10 5.56 -30.53
CA ILE A 119 2.85 6.12 -31.09
C ILE A 119 1.68 6.07 -30.12
N GLU A 120 1.76 5.29 -29.06
CA GLU A 120 0.63 5.11 -28.13
C GLU A 120 0.31 6.40 -27.37
N LEU A 121 1.31 7.04 -26.79
CA LEU A 121 1.12 8.34 -26.14
C LEU A 121 0.49 9.35 -27.10
N GLN A 122 0.98 9.42 -28.34
CA GLN A 122 0.46 10.36 -29.33
C GLN A 122 -1.01 10.09 -29.66
N LYS A 123 -1.42 8.82 -29.78
CA LYS A 123 -2.83 8.45 -30.00
C LYS A 123 -3.76 8.98 -28.89
N VAL A 124 -3.31 8.96 -27.65
CA VAL A 124 -4.09 9.52 -26.52
C VAL A 124 -4.10 11.05 -26.59
N LEU A 125 -2.95 11.67 -26.86
CA LEU A 125 -2.86 13.12 -26.99
C LEU A 125 -3.68 13.68 -28.17
N ASP A 126 -3.93 12.89 -29.21
CA ASP A 126 -4.74 13.27 -30.37
C ASP A 126 -6.26 13.08 -30.14
N VAL A 127 -6.70 12.46 -29.03
CA VAL A 127 -8.14 12.27 -28.74
C VAL A 127 -8.84 13.61 -28.62
N THR A 128 -10.01 13.72 -29.25
CA THR A 128 -10.85 14.93 -29.26
C THR A 128 -12.13 14.72 -28.45
N VAL A 129 -12.81 15.82 -28.12
CA VAL A 129 -14.15 15.80 -27.53
C VAL A 129 -15.12 14.97 -28.38
N ASP A 130 -15.05 15.10 -29.72
CA ASP A 130 -15.92 14.36 -30.63
C ASP A 130 -15.63 12.86 -30.63
N ASP A 131 -14.38 12.44 -30.43
CA ASP A 131 -14.03 11.03 -30.28
C ASP A 131 -14.66 10.42 -29.02
N ILE A 132 -14.63 11.13 -27.92
CA ILE A 132 -15.23 10.67 -26.66
C ILE A 132 -16.76 10.58 -26.83
N LYS A 133 -17.41 11.58 -27.41
CA LYS A 133 -18.84 11.55 -27.71
C LYS A 133 -19.22 10.39 -28.64
N ARG A 134 -18.42 10.18 -29.68
CA ARG A 134 -18.63 9.06 -30.62
C ARG A 134 -18.56 7.71 -29.90
N VAL A 135 -17.58 7.54 -29.03
CA VAL A 135 -17.38 6.30 -28.24
C VAL A 135 -18.51 6.10 -27.23
N TYR A 136 -18.93 7.14 -26.53
CA TYR A 136 -20.07 7.11 -25.63
C TYR A 136 -21.35 6.66 -26.35
N ASN A 137 -21.69 7.32 -27.45
CA ASN A 137 -22.88 6.99 -28.25
C ASN A 137 -22.83 5.55 -28.84
N LYS A 138 -21.63 5.04 -29.15
CA LYS A 138 -21.48 3.72 -29.78
C LYS A 138 -21.54 2.58 -28.78
N TYR A 139 -21.05 2.76 -27.56
CA TYR A 139 -20.82 1.65 -26.64
C TYR A 139 -21.57 1.73 -25.31
N ILE A 140 -22.07 2.91 -24.94
CA ILE A 140 -22.72 3.13 -23.63
C ILE A 140 -24.18 3.53 -23.79
N LYS A 141 -24.42 4.63 -24.52
CA LYS A 141 -25.77 5.19 -24.68
C LYS A 141 -26.74 4.18 -25.28
N ASP A 142 -27.90 4.00 -24.66
CA ASP A 142 -28.98 3.11 -25.10
C ASP A 142 -28.59 1.63 -25.24
N HIS A 143 -27.47 1.21 -24.61
CA HIS A 143 -27.06 -0.19 -24.58
C HIS A 143 -27.55 -0.91 -23.33
N ASN A 144 -27.85 -2.21 -23.50
CA ASN A 144 -28.15 -3.08 -22.38
C ASN A 144 -26.90 -3.32 -21.52
N TYR A 145 -27.10 -3.45 -20.21
CA TYR A 145 -26.05 -3.73 -19.24
C TYR A 145 -26.41 -4.90 -18.34
N VAL A 146 -25.42 -5.47 -17.69
CA VAL A 146 -25.59 -6.45 -16.62
C VAL A 146 -25.27 -5.77 -15.30
N MET A 147 -26.22 -5.82 -14.37
CA MET A 147 -26.00 -5.32 -13.01
C MET A 147 -25.91 -6.48 -12.03
N THR A 148 -24.90 -6.45 -11.16
CA THR A 148 -24.78 -7.39 -10.05
C THR A 148 -25.03 -6.65 -8.73
N SER A 149 -26.01 -7.14 -7.94
CA SER A 149 -26.35 -6.62 -6.62
C SER A 149 -25.71 -7.51 -5.54
N PHE A 150 -24.79 -6.98 -4.77
CA PHE A 150 -24.14 -7.70 -3.68
C PHE A 150 -24.43 -6.99 -2.35
N VAL A 151 -25.11 -7.66 -1.44
CA VAL A 151 -25.54 -7.08 -0.15
C VAL A 151 -25.08 -7.94 1.03
N PRO A 152 -24.96 -7.36 2.25
CA PRO A 152 -24.62 -8.12 3.43
C PRO A 152 -25.61 -9.27 3.67
N LYS A 153 -25.11 -10.39 4.20
CA LYS A 153 -25.92 -11.59 4.47
C LYS A 153 -27.17 -11.25 5.30
N GLY A 154 -28.32 -11.66 4.80
CA GLY A 154 -29.63 -11.39 5.42
C GLY A 154 -30.23 -10.02 5.11
N LYS A 155 -29.58 -9.16 4.32
CA LYS A 155 -30.07 -7.82 3.92
C LYS A 155 -30.65 -7.80 2.51
N THR A 156 -31.41 -8.82 2.14
CA THR A 156 -32.01 -8.97 0.80
C THR A 156 -32.98 -7.86 0.42
N ASN A 157 -33.45 -7.07 1.39
CA ASN A 157 -34.27 -5.89 1.13
C ASN A 157 -33.46 -4.70 0.54
N LEU A 158 -32.14 -4.79 0.47
CA LEU A 158 -31.27 -3.75 -0.07
C LEU A 158 -30.84 -4.02 -1.53
N ILE A 159 -31.18 -5.18 -2.11
CA ILE A 159 -30.85 -5.48 -3.51
C ILE A 159 -31.57 -4.53 -4.46
N ALA A 160 -30.99 -4.31 -5.64
CA ALA A 160 -31.64 -3.55 -6.69
C ALA A 160 -32.95 -4.24 -7.16
N GLU A 161 -33.95 -3.44 -7.49
CA GLU A 161 -35.23 -3.93 -7.97
C GLU A 161 -35.05 -4.80 -9.24
N GLY A 162 -35.80 -5.89 -9.33
CA GLY A 162 -35.68 -6.85 -10.46
C GLY A 162 -34.51 -7.80 -10.36
N SER A 163 -33.65 -7.73 -9.33
CA SER A 163 -32.55 -8.68 -9.14
C SER A 163 -33.04 -10.10 -8.94
N VAL A 164 -32.41 -11.06 -9.61
CA VAL A 164 -32.68 -12.49 -9.48
C VAL A 164 -31.53 -13.13 -8.70
N LEU A 165 -31.87 -13.97 -7.70
CA LEU A 165 -30.85 -14.67 -6.91
C LEU A 165 -30.00 -15.57 -7.82
N PHE A 166 -28.70 -15.28 -7.87
CA PHE A 166 -27.76 -16.16 -8.54
C PHE A 166 -27.39 -17.34 -7.62
N PRO A 167 -27.56 -18.60 -8.06
CA PRO A 167 -27.27 -19.76 -7.23
C PRO A 167 -25.76 -19.94 -7.05
N ILE A 168 -25.25 -19.58 -5.87
CA ILE A 168 -23.86 -19.82 -5.50
C ILE A 168 -23.77 -21.18 -4.80
N LYS A 169 -22.94 -22.08 -5.32
CA LYS A 169 -22.62 -23.34 -4.66
C LYS A 169 -21.48 -23.08 -3.65
N GLU A 170 -21.85 -22.95 -2.38
CA GLU A 170 -20.84 -22.80 -1.31
C GLU A 170 -20.04 -24.09 -1.15
N GLU A 171 -18.70 -23.98 -1.12
CA GLU A 171 -17.81 -25.08 -0.74
C GLU A 171 -17.99 -25.38 0.75
N LYS A 172 -18.29 -26.64 1.09
CA LYS A 172 -18.28 -27.10 2.48
C LYS A 172 -16.86 -27.48 2.85
N ILE A 173 -16.22 -26.67 3.68
CA ILE A 173 -14.92 -26.99 4.25
C ILE A 173 -15.16 -27.91 5.46
N VAL A 174 -14.73 -29.17 5.36
CA VAL A 174 -14.82 -30.14 6.44
C VAL A 174 -13.51 -30.13 7.21
N ALA A 175 -13.57 -30.03 8.55
CA ALA A 175 -12.39 -30.09 9.39
C ALA A 175 -11.63 -31.40 9.15
N ASN A 176 -10.32 -31.32 8.97
CA ASN A 176 -9.41 -32.45 8.73
C ASN A 176 -9.61 -33.22 7.38
N GLU A 177 -10.43 -32.75 6.50
CA GLU A 177 -10.50 -33.33 5.15
C GLU A 177 -9.31 -32.80 4.34
N LYS A 178 -8.27 -33.63 4.19
CA LYS A 178 -7.20 -33.36 3.23
C LYS A 178 -7.81 -33.55 1.84
N LYS A 179 -8.11 -32.44 1.15
CA LYS A 179 -8.26 -32.54 -0.30
C LYS A 179 -6.85 -32.86 -0.82
N GLU A 180 -6.62 -34.09 -1.20
CA GLU A 180 -5.53 -34.39 -2.12
C GLU A 180 -5.76 -33.46 -3.30
N VAL A 181 -4.81 -32.56 -3.55
CA VAL A 181 -4.76 -31.83 -4.81
C VAL A 181 -4.65 -32.94 -5.85
N GLY A 182 -5.76 -33.25 -6.50
CA GLY A 182 -5.78 -34.27 -7.51
C GLY A 182 -4.69 -33.92 -8.52
N ASP A 183 -3.93 -34.92 -8.87
CA ASP A 183 -2.96 -34.89 -9.96
C ASP A 183 -3.76 -34.83 -11.30
N ASP A 184 -4.67 -33.86 -11.39
CA ASP A 184 -5.27 -33.41 -12.65
C ASP A 184 -4.20 -32.59 -13.38
N ALA A 185 -3.02 -33.20 -13.56
CA ALA A 185 -2.12 -32.74 -14.59
C ALA A 185 -2.88 -32.81 -15.90
N MET A 186 -3.40 -31.66 -16.35
CA MET A 186 -3.81 -31.53 -17.73
C MET A 186 -2.64 -32.06 -18.56
N ASP A 187 -2.89 -33.09 -19.35
CA ASP A 187 -1.96 -33.58 -20.35
C ASP A 187 -1.86 -32.48 -21.42
N VAL A 188 -1.05 -31.45 -21.08
CA VAL A 188 -0.80 -30.33 -21.99
C VAL A 188 0.28 -30.81 -22.95
N ASP A 189 -0.05 -30.93 -24.21
CA ASP A 189 0.90 -31.18 -25.29
C ASP A 189 2.05 -30.18 -25.15
N GLN A 190 3.22 -30.67 -24.76
CA GLN A 190 4.40 -29.83 -24.63
C GLN A 190 4.81 -29.31 -26.01
N ILE A 191 4.74 -28.01 -26.20
CA ILE A 191 5.28 -27.37 -27.40
C ILE A 191 6.78 -27.65 -27.44
N PRO A 192 7.30 -28.30 -28.52
CA PRO A 192 8.71 -28.58 -28.63
C PRO A 192 9.55 -27.30 -28.50
N SER A 193 10.47 -27.28 -27.57
CA SER A 193 11.41 -26.17 -27.40
C SER A 193 12.68 -26.41 -28.26
N SER A 194 13.20 -25.35 -28.88
CA SER A 194 14.45 -25.38 -29.64
C SER A 194 15.69 -25.46 -28.74
N PHE A 195 15.52 -25.35 -27.42
CA PHE A 195 16.59 -25.45 -26.43
C PHE A 195 16.13 -26.29 -25.23
N ASP A 196 17.08 -26.87 -24.53
CA ASP A 196 16.83 -27.67 -23.33
C ASP A 196 16.50 -26.73 -22.14
N ARG A 197 15.25 -26.72 -21.72
CA ARG A 197 14.77 -25.91 -20.61
C ARG A 197 15.14 -26.46 -19.23
N SER A 198 15.68 -27.69 -19.14
CA SER A 198 16.19 -28.26 -17.89
C SER A 198 17.60 -27.74 -17.55
N VAL A 199 18.29 -27.12 -18.51
CA VAL A 199 19.61 -26.52 -18.32
C VAL A 199 19.44 -25.05 -17.97
N GLU A 200 19.76 -24.68 -16.73
CA GLU A 200 19.78 -23.29 -16.29
C GLU A 200 20.84 -22.50 -17.07
N PRO A 201 20.52 -21.29 -17.60
CA PRO A 201 21.49 -20.43 -18.22
C PRO A 201 22.62 -20.06 -17.26
N ILE A 202 23.84 -19.97 -17.79
CA ILE A 202 25.00 -19.55 -16.98
C ILE A 202 24.75 -18.13 -16.48
N ASP A 203 24.99 -17.92 -15.20
CA ASP A 203 24.91 -16.59 -14.57
C ASP A 203 25.81 -15.57 -15.26
N GLY A 204 25.28 -14.42 -15.59
CA GLY A 204 26.07 -13.27 -15.98
C GLY A 204 26.87 -12.70 -14.78
N PRO A 205 27.71 -11.68 -15.01
CA PRO A 205 28.41 -11.01 -13.93
C PRO A 205 27.39 -10.39 -12.96
N GLN A 206 27.69 -10.45 -11.67
CA GLN A 206 26.82 -9.82 -10.67
C GLN A 206 26.71 -8.32 -10.93
N PRO A 207 25.48 -7.77 -10.99
CA PRO A 207 25.29 -6.35 -11.21
C PRO A 207 25.86 -5.53 -10.05
N GLY A 208 26.64 -4.51 -10.38
CA GLY A 208 27.05 -3.49 -9.40
C GLY A 208 25.94 -2.46 -9.21
N ILE A 209 25.88 -1.87 -8.02
CA ILE A 209 24.99 -0.73 -7.78
C ILE A 209 25.70 0.55 -8.26
N ASN A 210 25.06 1.25 -9.19
CA ASN A 210 25.49 2.57 -9.63
C ASN A 210 24.44 3.58 -9.19
N LEU A 211 24.71 4.34 -8.15
CA LEU A 211 23.81 5.35 -7.61
C LEU A 211 24.21 6.73 -8.12
N PRO A 212 23.22 7.61 -8.36
CA PRO A 212 23.51 9.02 -8.61
C PRO A 212 24.16 9.65 -7.38
N GLU A 213 24.85 10.78 -7.57
CA GLU A 213 25.42 11.56 -6.49
C GLU A 213 24.31 12.12 -5.59
N ILE A 214 24.33 11.70 -4.33
CA ILE A 214 23.38 12.19 -3.32
C ILE A 214 23.97 13.41 -2.65
N TRP A 215 23.17 14.46 -2.49
CA TRP A 215 23.56 15.69 -1.84
C TRP A 215 22.56 16.10 -0.76
N LYS A 216 23.03 16.91 0.19
CA LYS A 216 22.23 17.53 1.26
C LYS A 216 22.42 19.04 1.24
N HIS A 217 21.38 19.76 1.65
CA HIS A 217 21.40 21.18 1.93
C HIS A 217 20.50 21.46 3.15
N ASP A 218 21.03 22.15 4.14
CA ASP A 218 20.27 22.58 5.31
C ASP A 218 19.95 24.07 5.19
N TYR A 219 18.69 24.43 5.40
CA TYR A 219 18.25 25.81 5.43
C TYR A 219 18.31 26.38 6.86
N ASP A 220 18.39 27.71 6.97
CA ASP A 220 18.55 28.42 8.24
C ASP A 220 17.41 28.18 9.25
N ASN A 221 16.21 27.83 8.77
CA ASN A 221 15.05 27.48 9.61
C ASN A 221 14.98 25.99 10.00
N GLY A 222 16.01 25.21 9.72
CA GLY A 222 16.13 23.81 10.10
C GLY A 222 15.55 22.80 9.11
N ILE A 223 14.91 23.22 8.01
CA ILE A 223 14.51 22.29 6.94
C ILE A 223 15.76 21.67 6.32
N SER A 224 15.79 20.34 6.21
CA SER A 224 16.80 19.61 5.46
C SER A 224 16.28 19.21 4.08
N LEU A 225 17.04 19.49 3.03
CA LEU A 225 16.77 19.10 1.67
C LEU A 225 17.81 18.08 1.21
N TYR A 226 17.35 16.90 0.83
CA TYR A 226 18.17 15.84 0.24
C TYR A 226 17.78 15.62 -1.22
N GLY A 227 18.74 15.37 -2.09
CA GLY A 227 18.39 15.12 -3.49
C GLY A 227 19.44 14.36 -4.28
N ALA A 228 19.01 13.95 -5.47
CA ALA A 228 19.86 13.39 -6.51
C ALA A 228 19.31 13.78 -7.89
N ASN A 229 20.18 14.03 -8.86
CA ASN A 229 19.78 14.22 -10.24
C ASN A 229 19.58 12.86 -10.92
N HIS A 230 18.51 12.74 -11.69
CA HIS A 230 18.19 11.59 -12.53
C HIS A 230 17.35 12.05 -13.72
N ASP A 231 17.97 12.28 -14.85
CA ASP A 231 17.43 12.97 -16.03
C ASP A 231 17.07 12.04 -17.21
N GLU A 232 16.92 10.73 -16.96
CA GLU A 232 16.49 9.79 -18.01
C GLU A 232 15.07 10.07 -18.53
N LEU A 233 14.21 10.61 -17.67
CA LEU A 233 12.84 11.01 -18.00
C LEU A 233 12.63 12.47 -17.58
N PRO A 234 11.78 13.24 -18.32
CA PRO A 234 11.50 14.64 -18.01
C PRO A 234 10.55 14.78 -16.80
N MET A 235 10.90 14.16 -15.70
CA MET A 235 10.07 14.07 -14.49
C MET A 235 10.82 14.48 -13.24
N VAL A 236 10.08 14.97 -12.26
CA VAL A 236 10.55 15.29 -10.92
C VAL A 236 9.64 14.61 -9.90
N SER A 237 10.23 13.85 -8.96
CA SER A 237 9.56 13.30 -7.81
C SER A 237 10.12 13.95 -6.55
N PHE A 238 9.26 14.51 -5.71
CA PHE A 238 9.68 15.05 -4.42
C PHE A 238 8.68 14.73 -3.32
N GLY A 239 9.13 14.78 -2.08
CA GLY A 239 8.28 14.57 -0.93
C GLY A 239 8.72 15.42 0.24
N ILE A 240 7.75 15.82 1.07
CA ILE A 240 7.96 16.50 2.33
C ILE A 240 7.50 15.56 3.44
N SER A 241 8.37 15.22 4.37
CA SER A 241 8.02 14.50 5.60
C SER A 241 8.10 15.45 6.79
N ILE A 242 7.06 15.43 7.63
CA ILE A 242 6.98 16.21 8.88
C ILE A 242 6.95 15.21 10.01
N GLU A 243 8.02 15.15 10.82
CA GLU A 243 8.10 14.21 11.95
C GLU A 243 7.01 14.46 12.99
N GLY A 244 6.57 13.38 13.64
CA GLY A 244 5.52 13.36 14.66
C GLY A 244 4.41 12.38 14.27
N GLY A 245 3.59 12.71 13.27
CA GLY A 245 2.50 11.84 12.84
C GLY A 245 1.60 11.42 14.01
N MET A 246 1.22 10.14 14.05
CA MET A 246 0.38 9.60 15.15
C MET A 246 1.05 9.70 16.53
N LEU A 247 2.39 9.76 16.63
CA LEU A 247 3.07 9.90 17.91
C LEU A 247 2.64 11.16 18.68
N LEU A 248 2.13 12.18 17.99
CA LEU A 248 1.66 13.43 18.58
C LEU A 248 0.14 13.46 18.80
N ASP A 249 -0.57 12.38 18.48
CA ASP A 249 -1.98 12.23 18.83
C ASP A 249 -2.15 11.98 20.33
N THR A 250 -3.27 12.43 20.89
CA THR A 250 -3.63 12.09 22.27
C THR A 250 -4.38 10.76 22.32
N PRO A 251 -4.26 9.96 23.40
CA PRO A 251 -4.85 8.60 23.45
C PRO A 251 -6.36 8.52 23.16
N ASN A 252 -7.13 9.53 23.54
CA ASN A 252 -8.57 9.57 23.31
C ASN A 252 -8.97 10.17 21.94
N LYS A 253 -7.99 10.61 21.15
CA LYS A 253 -8.17 11.22 19.83
C LYS A 253 -7.16 10.67 18.81
N ILE A 254 -6.75 9.41 18.92
CA ILE A 254 -5.96 8.75 17.88
C ILE A 254 -6.71 8.84 16.55
N GLY A 255 -6.02 9.32 15.52
CA GLY A 255 -6.57 9.60 14.19
C GLY A 255 -6.59 11.08 13.82
N VAL A 256 -6.21 12.01 14.73
CA VAL A 256 -6.10 13.44 14.41
C VAL A 256 -5.10 13.66 13.29
N ALA A 257 -3.88 13.13 13.40
CA ALA A 257 -2.85 13.26 12.36
C ALA A 257 -3.31 12.70 11.00
N ASN A 258 -4.06 11.57 11.01
CA ASN A 258 -4.62 11.02 9.78
C ASN A 258 -5.66 11.95 9.17
N LEU A 259 -6.60 12.47 9.98
CA LEU A 259 -7.61 13.41 9.48
C LEU A 259 -6.99 14.73 9.03
N VAL A 260 -5.86 15.17 9.62
CA VAL A 260 -5.08 16.32 9.12
C VAL A 260 -4.61 16.06 7.70
N SER A 261 -3.95 14.93 7.45
CA SER A 261 -3.46 14.62 6.11
C SER A 261 -4.61 14.51 5.08
N ASP A 262 -5.73 13.87 5.47
CA ASP A 262 -6.90 13.76 4.59
C ASP A 262 -7.50 15.15 4.28
N MET A 263 -7.63 16.01 5.29
CA MET A 263 -8.24 17.34 5.14
C MET A 263 -7.35 18.34 4.39
N MET A 264 -6.02 18.17 4.38
CA MET A 264 -5.12 19.01 3.58
C MET A 264 -5.43 18.93 2.08
N MET A 265 -6.02 17.83 1.60
CA MET A 265 -6.44 17.64 0.20
C MET A 265 -7.88 18.11 -0.09
N GLU A 266 -8.59 18.64 0.91
CA GLU A 266 -9.97 19.10 0.76
C GLU A 266 -10.06 20.62 0.54
N GLY A 267 -9.14 21.14 -0.28
CA GLY A 267 -9.07 22.53 -0.71
C GLY A 267 -8.10 23.41 0.07
N THR A 268 -7.84 24.58 -0.47
CA THR A 268 -7.00 25.62 0.12
C THR A 268 -7.82 26.87 0.43
N ALA A 269 -7.23 27.88 1.02
CA ALA A 269 -7.90 29.17 1.23
C ALA A 269 -8.43 29.77 -0.08
N ASN A 270 -7.74 29.47 -1.21
CA ASN A 270 -8.02 30.05 -2.52
C ASN A 270 -8.74 29.08 -3.48
N LYS A 271 -8.86 27.82 -3.12
CA LYS A 271 -9.43 26.75 -3.97
C LYS A 271 -10.39 25.87 -3.18
N THR A 272 -11.56 25.62 -3.75
CA THR A 272 -12.45 24.56 -3.29
C THR A 272 -11.79 23.18 -3.51
N PRO A 273 -12.31 22.08 -2.94
CA PRO A 273 -11.79 20.75 -3.21
C PRO A 273 -11.75 20.38 -4.69
N ILE A 274 -12.74 20.79 -5.46
CA ILE A 274 -12.80 20.57 -6.92
C ILE A 274 -11.73 21.40 -7.64
N GLU A 275 -11.64 22.70 -7.35
CA GLU A 275 -10.65 23.58 -7.97
C GLU A 275 -9.21 23.17 -7.64
N LEU A 276 -8.96 22.64 -6.42
CA LEU A 276 -7.64 22.10 -6.07
C LEU A 276 -7.30 20.86 -6.91
N GLU A 277 -8.23 19.92 -7.02
CA GLU A 277 -8.06 18.71 -7.82
C GLU A 277 -7.83 19.06 -9.30
N GLU A 278 -8.67 19.97 -9.87
CA GLU A 278 -8.49 20.43 -11.25
C GLU A 278 -7.13 21.10 -11.47
N ALA A 279 -6.68 21.95 -10.54
CA ALA A 279 -5.38 22.61 -10.65
C ALA A 279 -4.19 21.62 -10.63
N ILE A 280 -4.28 20.54 -9.87
CA ILE A 280 -3.28 19.47 -9.85
C ILE A 280 -3.31 18.68 -11.16
N ASP A 281 -4.50 18.30 -11.59
CA ASP A 281 -4.70 17.48 -12.78
C ASP A 281 -4.36 18.24 -14.08
N ASP A 282 -4.61 19.56 -14.15
CA ASP A 282 -4.23 20.44 -15.29
C ASP A 282 -2.71 20.43 -15.53
N LEU A 283 -1.93 20.24 -14.46
CA LEU A 283 -0.48 20.08 -14.53
C LEU A 283 -0.05 18.63 -14.84
N GLY A 284 -0.99 17.69 -14.93
CA GLY A 284 -0.67 16.28 -15.00
C GLY A 284 0.14 15.80 -13.80
N SER A 285 0.04 16.50 -12.67
CA SER A 285 0.76 16.18 -11.45
C SER A 285 -0.03 15.22 -10.58
N SER A 286 0.65 14.53 -9.67
CA SER A 286 -0.01 13.82 -8.58
C SER A 286 0.52 14.35 -7.26
N ILE A 287 -0.38 14.77 -6.39
CA ILE A 287 -0.10 15.21 -5.03
C ILE A 287 -0.99 14.39 -4.11
N TYR A 288 -0.41 13.74 -3.12
CA TYR A 288 -1.18 13.04 -2.11
C TYR A 288 -0.50 13.16 -0.74
N THR A 289 -1.33 13.13 0.29
CA THR A 289 -0.92 13.24 1.68
C THR A 289 -1.32 11.98 2.43
N TYR A 290 -0.49 11.55 3.35
CA TYR A 290 -0.82 10.46 4.25
C TYR A 290 -0.04 10.56 5.56
N THR A 291 -0.57 9.86 6.56
CA THR A 291 0.03 9.79 7.89
C THR A 291 0.56 8.39 8.19
N SER A 292 1.80 8.33 8.65
CA SER A 292 2.37 7.16 9.30
C SER A 292 2.30 7.29 10.82
N LYS A 293 2.78 6.28 11.52
CA LYS A 293 2.92 6.38 12.97
C LYS A 293 3.87 7.53 13.38
N GLN A 294 4.88 7.86 12.56
CA GLN A 294 6.00 8.74 12.92
C GLN A 294 6.07 10.05 12.13
N ALA A 295 5.30 10.20 11.07
CA ALA A 295 5.35 11.40 10.24
C ALA A 295 4.07 11.58 9.41
N ILE A 296 3.83 12.83 9.00
CA ILE A 296 2.91 13.17 7.91
C ILE A 296 3.74 13.41 6.66
N TYR A 297 3.24 12.92 5.53
CA TYR A 297 3.92 12.99 4.23
C TYR A 297 3.09 13.74 3.22
N ILE A 298 3.75 14.53 2.40
CA ILE A 298 3.22 15.10 1.16
C ILE A 298 4.09 14.54 0.04
N GLU A 299 3.50 13.82 -0.90
CA GLU A 299 4.19 13.10 -1.96
C GLU A 299 3.79 13.65 -3.32
N VAL A 300 4.75 13.91 -4.18
CA VAL A 300 4.54 14.61 -5.45
C VAL A 300 5.30 13.94 -6.58
N ASN A 301 4.61 13.73 -7.70
CA ASN A 301 5.23 13.39 -8.97
C ASN A 301 4.69 14.37 -10.04
N THR A 302 5.58 14.92 -10.84
CA THR A 302 5.21 15.90 -11.86
C THR A 302 6.18 15.86 -13.04
N LEU A 303 5.76 16.39 -14.19
CA LEU A 303 6.66 16.67 -15.29
C LEU A 303 7.58 17.84 -14.93
N LYS A 304 8.84 17.78 -15.37
CA LYS A 304 9.83 18.87 -15.13
C LYS A 304 9.27 20.24 -15.46
N ARG A 305 8.60 20.39 -16.62
CA ARG A 305 8.03 21.67 -17.07
C ARG A 305 6.97 22.24 -16.12
N ASN A 306 6.34 21.37 -15.31
CA ASN A 306 5.27 21.73 -14.38
C ASN A 306 5.73 21.74 -12.92
N PHE A 307 7.02 21.54 -12.64
CA PHE A 307 7.56 21.46 -11.27
C PHE A 307 7.27 22.72 -10.45
N ALA A 308 7.56 23.92 -11.00
CA ALA A 308 7.37 25.17 -10.26
C ALA A 308 5.89 25.43 -9.90
N PRO A 309 4.92 25.40 -10.84
CA PRO A 309 3.51 25.58 -10.49
C PRO A 309 2.97 24.45 -9.59
N THR A 310 3.48 23.23 -9.69
CA THR A 310 3.10 22.13 -8.77
C THR A 310 3.58 22.43 -7.35
N LEU A 311 4.79 22.94 -7.18
CA LEU A 311 5.32 23.33 -5.87
C LEU A 311 4.51 24.46 -5.23
N GLU A 312 4.01 25.43 -6.03
CA GLU A 312 3.12 26.50 -5.55
C GLU A 312 1.82 25.91 -4.96
N ILE A 313 1.23 24.90 -5.63
CA ILE A 313 0.06 24.19 -5.09
C ILE A 313 0.40 23.45 -3.78
N VAL A 314 1.56 22.80 -3.70
CA VAL A 314 2.02 22.15 -2.46
C VAL A 314 2.18 23.16 -1.32
N GLU A 315 2.70 24.35 -1.60
CA GLU A 315 2.79 25.42 -0.60
C GLU A 315 1.41 25.89 -0.12
N GLU A 316 0.43 26.02 -1.01
CA GLU A 316 -0.96 26.32 -0.61
C GLU A 316 -1.56 25.22 0.28
N ILE A 317 -1.39 23.94 -0.10
CA ILE A 317 -1.86 22.78 0.68
C ILE A 317 -1.24 22.78 2.08
N LEU A 318 0.05 23.09 2.19
CA LEU A 318 0.79 23.06 3.45
C LEU A 318 0.46 24.23 4.37
N PHE A 319 0.36 25.45 3.82
CA PHE A 319 0.26 26.67 4.63
C PHE A 319 -1.14 27.29 4.68
N GLU A 320 -2.00 26.94 3.74
CA GLU A 320 -3.32 27.57 3.57
C GLU A 320 -4.44 26.55 3.39
N PRO A 321 -4.49 25.44 4.17
CA PRO A 321 -5.57 24.48 4.06
C PRO A 321 -6.92 25.13 4.42
N ARG A 322 -7.98 24.74 3.71
CA ARG A 322 -9.31 25.36 3.79
C ARG A 322 -10.03 25.13 5.11
N TRP A 323 -9.86 23.96 5.73
CA TRP A 323 -10.53 23.56 6.98
C TRP A 323 -12.05 23.74 6.94
N ASP A 324 -12.71 23.31 5.87
CA ASP A 324 -14.15 23.37 5.73
C ASP A 324 -14.84 22.35 6.66
N SER A 325 -15.91 22.80 7.36
CA SER A 325 -16.60 21.95 8.33
C SER A 325 -17.42 20.84 7.69
N ALA A 326 -18.00 21.09 6.51
CA ALA A 326 -18.80 20.08 5.81
C ALA A 326 -17.90 18.97 5.24
N GLU A 327 -16.73 19.33 4.72
CA GLU A 327 -15.72 18.38 4.27
C GLU A 327 -15.15 17.57 5.45
N PHE A 328 -14.88 18.22 6.58
CA PHE A 328 -14.47 17.52 7.79
C PHE A 328 -15.50 16.47 8.22
N ASP A 329 -16.78 16.81 8.26
CA ASP A 329 -17.85 15.88 8.64
C ASP A 329 -17.95 14.71 7.63
N ARG A 330 -17.72 14.97 6.35
CA ARG A 330 -17.68 13.96 5.29
C ARG A 330 -16.51 13.00 5.47
N ILE A 331 -15.30 13.53 5.64
CA ILE A 331 -14.08 12.74 5.82
C ILE A 331 -14.12 11.94 7.12
N LYS A 332 -14.53 12.55 8.22
CA LYS A 332 -14.69 11.89 9.51
C LYS A 332 -15.64 10.69 9.42
N ARG A 333 -16.79 10.85 8.78
CA ARG A 333 -17.75 9.76 8.54
C ARG A 333 -17.17 8.67 7.65
N LYS A 334 -16.50 9.03 6.54
CA LYS A 334 -15.80 8.10 5.65
C LYS A 334 -14.76 7.28 6.42
N THR A 335 -13.98 7.91 7.29
CA THR A 335 -12.95 7.25 8.11
C THR A 335 -13.60 6.29 9.11
N ALA A 336 -14.65 6.69 9.83
CA ALA A 336 -15.38 5.82 10.75
C ALA A 336 -15.96 4.58 10.04
N GLU A 337 -16.56 4.74 8.86
CA GLU A 337 -17.08 3.62 8.08
C GLU A 337 -15.95 2.70 7.55
N ASN A 338 -14.80 3.27 7.16
CA ASN A 338 -13.63 2.49 6.80
C ASN A 338 -13.13 1.64 7.98
N ILE A 339 -13.05 2.21 9.17
CA ILE A 339 -12.65 1.48 10.39
C ILE A 339 -13.64 0.33 10.67
N LYS A 340 -14.96 0.58 10.63
CA LYS A 340 -16.00 -0.45 10.81
C LYS A 340 -15.85 -1.59 9.80
N ARG A 341 -15.66 -1.27 8.53
CA ARG A 341 -15.46 -2.26 7.48
C ARG A 341 -14.21 -3.10 7.72
N ARG A 342 -13.08 -2.47 8.07
CA ARG A 342 -11.82 -3.16 8.37
C ARG A 342 -11.92 -4.04 9.61
N SER A 343 -12.74 -3.68 10.61
CA SER A 343 -12.95 -4.49 11.82
C SER A 343 -13.70 -5.81 11.56
N ALA A 344 -14.26 -6.01 10.38
CA ALA A 344 -14.87 -7.27 9.94
C ALA A 344 -13.89 -8.15 9.12
N VAL A 345 -12.74 -7.63 8.72
CA VAL A 345 -11.77 -8.33 7.86
C VAL A 345 -10.74 -9.06 8.73
N PRO A 346 -10.62 -10.40 8.65
CA PRO A 346 -9.73 -11.18 9.52
C PRO A 346 -8.27 -10.72 9.52
N SER A 347 -7.71 -10.33 8.36
CA SER A 347 -6.34 -9.85 8.27
C SER A 347 -6.11 -8.51 8.98
N SER A 348 -7.11 -7.63 8.96
CA SER A 348 -7.08 -6.35 9.69
C SER A 348 -7.19 -6.57 11.20
N ILE A 349 -8.08 -7.49 11.63
CA ILE A 349 -8.20 -7.91 13.03
C ILE A 349 -6.86 -8.47 13.51
N ALA A 350 -6.28 -9.41 12.76
CA ALA A 350 -4.99 -10.02 13.09
C ALA A 350 -3.88 -8.97 13.24
N SER A 351 -3.82 -7.98 12.34
CA SER A 351 -2.80 -6.92 12.40
C SER A 351 -2.97 -6.02 13.62
N ASN A 352 -4.20 -5.61 13.94
CA ASN A 352 -4.47 -4.74 15.09
C ASN A 352 -4.22 -5.46 16.41
N VAL A 353 -4.73 -6.70 16.56
CA VAL A 353 -4.53 -7.52 17.76
C VAL A 353 -3.04 -7.85 17.95
N TYR A 354 -2.33 -8.19 16.87
CA TYR A 354 -0.89 -8.46 16.92
C TYR A 354 -0.08 -7.24 17.37
N ASN A 355 -0.43 -6.05 16.88
CA ASN A 355 0.19 -4.81 17.36
C ASN A 355 -0.12 -4.58 18.85
N LYS A 356 -1.38 -4.77 19.28
CA LYS A 356 -1.76 -4.62 20.69
C LYS A 356 -0.98 -5.58 21.60
N LEU A 357 -0.82 -6.83 21.18
CA LEU A 357 -0.07 -7.84 21.94
C LEU A 357 1.43 -7.52 22.04
N ASN A 358 2.02 -6.93 20.98
CA ASN A 358 3.45 -6.59 20.96
C ASN A 358 3.76 -5.27 21.67
N TYR A 359 2.91 -4.26 21.53
CA TYR A 359 3.18 -2.91 22.04
C TYR A 359 2.40 -2.57 23.32
N GLY A 360 1.46 -3.42 23.75
CA GLY A 360 0.67 -3.18 24.96
C GLY A 360 -0.10 -1.85 24.91
N ASP A 361 0.12 -1.01 25.92
CA ASP A 361 -0.50 0.31 26.01
C ASP A 361 0.33 1.43 25.34
N HIS A 362 1.43 1.08 24.71
CA HIS A 362 2.24 2.02 23.93
C HIS A 362 1.42 2.58 22.76
N ILE A 363 1.62 3.87 22.42
CA ILE A 363 0.88 4.53 21.32
C ILE A 363 1.00 3.76 20.00
N LEU A 364 2.16 3.13 19.72
CA LEU A 364 2.40 2.34 18.52
C LEU A 364 1.53 1.06 18.41
N SER A 365 0.80 0.68 19.47
CA SER A 365 -0.19 -0.40 19.39
C SER A 365 -1.39 -0.05 18.51
N ASN A 366 -1.68 1.24 18.37
CA ASN A 366 -2.84 1.74 17.66
C ASN A 366 -2.64 1.74 16.13
N ALA A 367 -3.74 1.64 15.40
CA ALA A 367 -3.78 1.96 13.97
C ALA A 367 -3.78 3.49 13.80
N THR A 368 -3.14 4.00 12.74
CA THR A 368 -3.10 5.44 12.44
C THR A 368 -4.48 6.05 12.21
N LEU A 369 -5.45 5.25 11.76
CA LEU A 369 -6.85 5.67 11.61
C LEU A 369 -7.57 5.86 12.95
N GLY A 370 -7.01 5.36 14.05
CA GLY A 370 -7.69 5.28 15.34
C GLY A 370 -8.77 4.19 15.39
N THR A 371 -9.73 4.39 16.28
CA THR A 371 -10.95 3.59 16.43
C THR A 371 -12.17 4.45 16.10
N VAL A 372 -13.34 3.83 15.95
CA VAL A 372 -14.59 4.59 15.76
C VAL A 372 -14.79 5.57 16.91
N GLU A 373 -14.56 5.14 18.15
CA GLU A 373 -14.70 5.97 19.34
C GLU A 373 -13.73 7.16 19.34
N THR A 374 -12.43 6.94 19.08
CA THR A 374 -11.44 8.03 19.07
C THR A 374 -11.73 9.02 17.95
N VAL A 375 -12.14 8.55 16.76
CA VAL A 375 -12.52 9.40 15.64
C VAL A 375 -13.78 10.22 15.95
N GLU A 376 -14.79 9.64 16.62
CA GLU A 376 -16.00 10.37 17.03
C GLU A 376 -15.69 11.51 18.02
N ASN A 377 -14.63 11.40 18.83
CA ASN A 377 -14.19 12.43 19.75
C ASN A 377 -13.44 13.60 19.08
N ILE A 378 -12.99 13.44 17.83
CA ILE A 378 -12.22 14.47 17.12
C ILE A 378 -13.18 15.56 16.58
N VAL A 379 -12.79 16.81 16.76
CA VAL A 379 -13.47 17.99 16.18
C VAL A 379 -12.52 18.75 15.26
N LEU A 380 -13.04 19.53 14.34
CA LEU A 380 -12.23 20.27 13.36
C LEU A 380 -11.12 21.14 14.01
N ASN A 381 -11.41 21.69 15.20
CA ASN A 381 -10.41 22.49 15.93
C ASN A 381 -9.18 21.69 16.36
N ASP A 382 -9.33 20.38 16.62
CA ASP A 382 -8.19 19.52 16.97
C ASP A 382 -7.19 19.43 15.84
N LEU A 383 -7.68 19.38 14.58
CA LEU A 383 -6.84 19.35 13.39
C LEU A 383 -6.06 20.68 13.22
N LYS A 384 -6.77 21.79 13.39
CA LYS A 384 -6.16 23.14 13.34
C LYS A 384 -5.09 23.28 14.42
N GLU A 385 -5.39 22.83 15.63
CA GLU A 385 -4.47 22.87 16.76
C GLU A 385 -3.25 21.97 16.50
N TYR A 386 -3.48 20.75 15.98
CA TYR A 386 -2.39 19.85 15.60
C TYR A 386 -1.40 20.50 14.63
N VAL A 387 -1.88 21.12 13.56
CA VAL A 387 -1.03 21.82 12.57
C VAL A 387 -0.36 23.03 13.20
N ASN A 388 -1.11 23.84 13.94
CA ASN A 388 -0.58 25.05 14.55
C ASN A 388 0.50 24.76 15.61
N THR A 389 0.42 23.62 16.28
CA THR A 389 1.38 23.25 17.33
C THR A 389 2.53 22.44 16.75
N ASN A 390 2.28 21.49 15.87
CA ASN A 390 3.23 20.44 15.54
C ASN A 390 3.93 20.61 14.18
N PHE A 391 3.37 21.42 13.25
CA PHE A 391 4.06 21.65 11.98
C PHE A 391 5.17 22.68 12.17
N SER A 392 6.37 22.18 12.33
CA SER A 392 7.57 23.01 12.56
C SER A 392 8.63 22.73 11.48
N ALA A 393 9.29 23.79 11.04
CA ALA A 393 10.31 23.72 9.99
C ALA A 393 11.45 22.74 10.33
N HIS A 394 11.89 22.68 11.59
CA HIS A 394 12.98 21.79 12.00
C HIS A 394 12.61 20.30 12.03
N LEU A 395 11.30 19.97 11.96
CA LEU A 395 10.80 18.59 11.81
C LEU A 395 10.56 18.22 10.35
N ALA A 396 10.77 19.16 9.42
CA ALA A 396 10.49 18.94 8.01
C ALA A 396 11.76 18.51 7.26
N THR A 397 11.63 17.44 6.51
CA THR A 397 12.63 16.97 5.56
C THR A 397 12.05 16.92 4.17
N VAL A 398 12.77 17.47 3.20
CA VAL A 398 12.41 17.40 1.77
C VAL A 398 13.37 16.42 1.08
N SER A 399 12.80 15.51 0.29
CA SER A 399 13.54 14.62 -0.61
C SER A 399 13.14 14.87 -2.04
N ILE A 400 14.11 14.98 -2.98
CA ILE A 400 13.84 15.24 -4.40
C ILE A 400 14.75 14.43 -5.30
N VAL A 401 14.17 13.85 -6.35
CA VAL A 401 14.89 13.12 -7.42
C VAL A 401 14.23 13.41 -8.75
N GLY A 402 15.02 13.57 -9.79
CA GLY A 402 14.50 13.75 -11.13
C GLY A 402 15.40 14.61 -12.02
N ASP A 403 14.84 15.07 -13.13
CA ASP A 403 15.50 15.99 -14.06
C ASP A 403 15.52 17.41 -13.47
N ILE A 404 16.27 17.58 -12.40
CA ILE A 404 16.45 18.86 -11.71
C ILE A 404 17.87 18.95 -11.13
N SER A 405 18.54 20.06 -11.35
CA SER A 405 19.85 20.28 -10.76
C SER A 405 19.76 20.63 -9.26
N ARG A 406 20.85 20.40 -8.53
CA ARG A 406 20.96 20.78 -7.12
C ARG A 406 20.63 22.27 -6.90
N SER A 407 21.15 23.14 -7.76
CA SER A 407 20.95 24.59 -7.63
C SER A 407 19.50 25.01 -7.87
N GLU A 408 18.82 24.40 -8.84
CA GLU A 408 17.39 24.64 -9.11
C GLU A 408 16.55 24.18 -7.91
N ALA A 409 16.79 22.97 -7.39
CA ALA A 409 16.07 22.45 -6.24
C ALA A 409 16.24 23.36 -5.00
N ILE A 410 17.48 23.73 -4.64
CA ILE A 410 17.75 24.63 -3.50
C ILE A 410 17.04 25.97 -3.71
N SER A 411 17.05 26.53 -4.91
CA SER A 411 16.38 27.78 -5.19
C SER A 411 14.87 27.68 -5.08
N ALA A 412 14.28 26.60 -5.59
CA ALA A 412 12.84 26.40 -5.59
C ALA A 412 12.27 26.28 -4.16
N PHE A 413 12.85 25.44 -3.33
CA PHE A 413 12.37 25.24 -1.95
C PHE A 413 12.73 26.38 -0.98
N LYS A 414 13.48 27.39 -1.42
CA LYS A 414 13.79 28.56 -0.59
C LYS A 414 12.53 29.33 -0.15
N GLY A 415 11.42 29.21 -0.90
CA GLY A 415 10.10 29.75 -0.51
C GLY A 415 9.63 29.25 0.84
N LEU A 416 9.79 27.95 1.12
CA LEU A 416 9.39 27.31 2.37
C LEU A 416 10.08 27.94 3.59
N THR A 417 11.34 28.35 3.45
CA THR A 417 12.11 28.89 4.60
C THR A 417 11.55 30.21 5.11
N LYS A 418 10.84 30.95 4.27
CA LYS A 418 10.24 32.24 4.64
C LYS A 418 8.86 32.11 5.25
N ARG A 419 8.15 31.02 4.94
CA ARG A 419 6.77 30.80 5.36
C ARG A 419 6.65 29.83 6.54
N TRP A 420 7.61 28.92 6.71
CA TRP A 420 7.57 27.87 7.72
C TRP A 420 8.30 28.27 8.98
N GLU A 421 7.55 28.52 10.04
CA GLU A 421 8.08 28.90 11.35
C GLU A 421 8.71 27.71 12.06
N VAL A 422 9.73 28.01 12.88
CA VAL A 422 10.28 27.06 13.84
C VAL A 422 9.46 27.14 15.12
N LYS A 423 8.90 26.01 15.54
CA LYS A 423 8.14 25.87 16.78
C LYS A 423 8.88 24.93 17.73
N ASP A 424 8.68 25.09 19.01
CA ASP A 424 9.22 24.18 20.03
C ASP A 424 8.31 22.94 20.10
N VAL A 425 8.64 21.92 19.32
CA VAL A 425 7.91 20.65 19.27
C VAL A 425 8.85 19.54 19.71
N GLU A 426 8.47 18.87 20.78
CA GLU A 426 9.15 17.67 21.26
C GLU A 426 8.35 16.42 20.92
N ILE A 427 8.98 15.47 20.22
CA ILE A 427 8.38 14.15 19.99
C ILE A 427 8.58 13.34 21.27
N PRO A 428 7.49 12.85 21.90
CA PRO A 428 7.63 12.12 23.15
C PRO A 428 8.54 10.89 23.02
N ASP A 429 9.40 10.70 24.01
CA ASP A 429 10.14 9.45 24.15
C ASP A 429 9.24 8.39 24.81
N PHE A 430 9.16 7.24 24.20
CA PHE A 430 8.32 6.14 24.66
C PHE A 430 9.19 4.96 25.08
N ALA A 431 8.97 4.47 26.29
CA ALA A 431 9.63 3.25 26.76
C ALA A 431 9.30 2.07 25.85
N THR A 432 10.33 1.33 25.46
CA THR A 432 10.11 0.07 24.73
C THR A 432 9.43 -0.94 25.64
N PRO A 433 8.35 -1.61 25.20
CA PRO A 433 7.73 -2.68 25.96
C PRO A 433 8.70 -3.83 26.27
N ASP A 434 8.49 -4.46 27.42
CA ASP A 434 9.30 -5.61 27.82
C ASP A 434 9.10 -6.78 26.83
N PRO A 435 10.16 -7.52 26.49
CA PRO A 435 10.04 -8.70 25.63
C PRO A 435 9.25 -9.82 26.31
N ASN A 436 8.57 -10.65 25.50
CA ASN A 436 7.93 -11.84 26.02
C ASN A 436 8.98 -12.85 26.53
N GLU A 437 8.79 -13.38 27.73
CA GLU A 437 9.66 -14.42 28.30
C GLU A 437 9.33 -15.83 27.78
N ASN A 438 8.08 -16.08 27.43
CA ASN A 438 7.58 -17.38 26.99
C ASN A 438 6.55 -17.24 25.87
N ALA A 439 6.51 -18.22 24.98
CA ALA A 439 5.51 -18.27 23.94
C ALA A 439 4.10 -18.41 24.52
N LYS A 440 3.15 -17.70 23.89
CA LYS A 440 1.72 -17.76 24.23
C LYS A 440 0.89 -17.88 22.96
N VAL A 441 -0.18 -18.66 23.07
CA VAL A 441 -1.13 -18.82 21.97
C VAL A 441 -2.36 -17.95 22.24
N TYR A 442 -2.71 -17.13 21.29
CA TYR A 442 -3.89 -16.26 21.33
C TYR A 442 -4.82 -16.61 20.17
N PHE A 443 -6.12 -16.55 20.44
CA PHE A 443 -7.13 -16.85 19.45
C PHE A 443 -8.23 -15.79 19.43
N VAL A 444 -8.55 -15.28 18.24
CA VAL A 444 -9.69 -14.38 18.01
C VAL A 444 -10.72 -15.12 17.17
N ASP A 445 -11.96 -15.20 17.67
CA ASP A 445 -13.04 -15.89 16.97
C ASP A 445 -13.65 -15.04 15.85
N VAL A 446 -13.65 -15.62 14.64
CA VAL A 446 -14.40 -15.14 13.48
C VAL A 446 -15.24 -16.32 12.98
N PRO A 447 -16.51 -16.43 13.43
CA PRO A 447 -17.35 -17.58 13.14
C PRO A 447 -17.52 -17.85 11.65
N ASN A 448 -17.40 -19.11 11.27
CA ASN A 448 -17.51 -19.59 9.89
C ASN A 448 -16.45 -19.02 8.91
N ALA A 449 -15.33 -18.49 9.40
CA ALA A 449 -14.23 -18.04 8.54
C ALA A 449 -13.69 -19.21 7.70
N LYS A 450 -13.58 -19.00 6.40
CA LYS A 450 -13.06 -20.00 5.44
C LYS A 450 -11.53 -20.10 5.47
N GLN A 451 -10.88 -19.08 6.00
CA GLN A 451 -9.43 -19.00 6.20
C GLN A 451 -9.13 -18.56 7.63
N SER A 452 -7.98 -19.00 8.12
CA SER A 452 -7.39 -18.48 9.36
C SER A 452 -6.21 -17.60 9.03
N GLU A 453 -6.15 -16.43 9.67
CA GLU A 453 -4.98 -15.55 9.66
C GLU A 453 -4.03 -15.96 10.79
N ILE A 454 -2.79 -16.19 10.42
CA ILE A 454 -1.72 -16.57 11.36
C ILE A 454 -0.71 -15.42 11.44
N ARG A 455 -0.36 -15.01 12.66
CA ARG A 455 0.72 -14.07 12.97
C ARG A 455 1.55 -14.65 14.11
N ILE A 456 2.83 -14.92 13.84
CA ILE A 456 3.75 -15.48 14.85
C ILE A 456 4.96 -14.56 14.93
N GLY A 457 5.36 -14.18 16.13
CA GLY A 457 6.55 -13.37 16.29
C GLY A 457 6.57 -12.56 17.60
N TYR A 458 7.39 -11.53 17.62
CA TYR A 458 7.71 -10.75 18.81
C TYR A 458 8.18 -9.35 18.45
N LEU A 459 8.30 -8.45 19.45
CA LEU A 459 8.89 -7.12 19.29
C LEU A 459 10.42 -7.26 19.20
N GLY A 460 10.95 -7.02 18.00
CA GLY A 460 12.35 -7.23 17.63
C GLY A 460 13.19 -5.95 17.62
N LEU A 461 13.80 -5.65 16.47
CA LEU A 461 14.81 -4.60 16.30
C LEU A 461 14.23 -3.27 15.83
N SER A 462 14.87 -2.16 16.23
CA SER A 462 14.74 -0.89 15.51
C SER A 462 15.52 -0.94 14.20
N ARG A 463 15.19 -0.07 13.24
CA ARG A 463 15.90 0.02 11.97
C ARG A 463 17.31 0.58 12.12
N THR A 464 17.57 1.28 13.22
CA THR A 464 18.88 1.84 13.57
C THR A 464 19.78 0.87 14.33
N ASP A 465 19.28 -0.34 14.66
CA ASP A 465 20.10 -1.38 15.29
C ASP A 465 21.17 -1.86 14.30
N PRO A 466 22.45 -2.01 14.74
CA PRO A 466 23.54 -2.46 13.86
C PRO A 466 23.29 -3.81 13.19
N ASP A 467 22.55 -4.71 13.84
CA ASP A 467 22.24 -6.05 13.29
C ASP A 467 21.02 -6.02 12.35
N TYR A 468 20.24 -4.93 12.29
CA TYR A 468 18.97 -4.91 11.57
C TYR A 468 19.10 -5.38 10.12
N PHE A 469 20.04 -4.81 9.36
CA PHE A 469 20.19 -5.18 7.96
C PHE A 469 20.68 -6.63 7.79
N ALA A 470 21.69 -7.04 8.55
CA ALA A 470 22.20 -8.41 8.51
C ALA A 470 21.11 -9.44 8.87
N THR A 471 20.24 -9.09 9.81
CA THR A 471 19.07 -9.90 10.19
C THR A 471 18.04 -10.01 9.07
N THR A 472 17.84 -8.96 8.27
CA THR A 472 16.97 -9.06 7.08
C THR A 472 17.54 -10.02 6.03
N ILE A 473 18.86 -10.04 5.85
CA ILE A 473 19.53 -10.99 4.95
C ILE A 473 19.43 -12.42 5.48
N MET A 474 19.74 -12.62 6.76
CA MET A 474 19.54 -13.91 7.43
C MET A 474 18.12 -14.44 7.21
N ASN A 475 17.11 -13.61 7.31
CA ASN A 475 15.71 -14.01 7.18
C ASN A 475 15.29 -14.45 5.76
N MET A 476 16.08 -14.16 4.72
CA MET A 476 15.69 -14.45 3.32
C MET A 476 15.38 -15.93 3.09
N LYS A 477 16.23 -16.84 3.58
CA LYS A 477 16.04 -18.29 3.41
C LYS A 477 14.85 -18.82 4.22
N LEU A 478 14.59 -18.28 5.41
CA LEU A 478 13.43 -18.69 6.21
C LEU A 478 12.10 -18.33 5.54
N GLY A 479 11.95 -17.09 5.08
CA GLY A 479 10.69 -16.64 4.48
C GLY A 479 10.71 -15.17 4.04
N GLY A 480 11.89 -14.56 3.92
CA GLY A 480 12.08 -13.19 3.47
C GLY A 480 11.87 -12.99 1.97
N ASN A 481 11.80 -14.07 1.20
CA ASN A 481 11.52 -14.06 -0.24
C ASN A 481 10.57 -15.20 -0.63
N PHE A 482 10.17 -15.21 -1.90
CA PHE A 482 9.23 -16.22 -2.44
C PHE A 482 9.73 -17.66 -2.31
N SER A 483 11.03 -17.89 -2.50
CA SER A 483 11.65 -19.21 -2.37
C SER A 483 12.12 -19.53 -0.94
N GLY A 484 11.62 -18.79 0.06
CA GLY A 484 11.90 -19.09 1.47
C GLY A 484 11.16 -20.34 1.96
N ASP A 485 11.74 -21.04 2.94
CA ASP A 485 11.28 -22.34 3.40
C ASP A 485 9.79 -22.35 3.81
N VAL A 486 9.30 -21.29 4.48
CA VAL A 486 7.89 -21.24 4.89
C VAL A 486 6.95 -21.17 3.69
N ASN A 487 7.33 -20.47 2.62
CA ASN A 487 6.51 -20.37 1.42
C ASN A 487 6.58 -21.65 0.58
N LEU A 488 7.77 -22.23 0.41
CA LEU A 488 7.92 -23.50 -0.30
C LEU A 488 7.11 -24.59 0.38
N THR A 489 7.17 -24.70 1.69
CA THR A 489 6.43 -25.74 2.40
C THR A 489 4.92 -25.50 2.39
N LEU A 490 4.45 -24.32 2.82
CA LEU A 490 3.01 -24.10 2.99
C LEU A 490 2.26 -23.89 1.66
N ARG A 491 2.93 -23.27 0.67
CA ARG A 491 2.31 -22.99 -0.63
C ARG A 491 2.58 -24.07 -1.65
N GLU A 492 3.87 -24.37 -1.94
CA GLU A 492 4.24 -25.23 -3.07
C GLU A 492 4.05 -26.72 -2.75
N GLU A 493 4.48 -27.17 -1.55
CA GLU A 493 4.34 -28.58 -1.19
C GLU A 493 2.93 -28.94 -0.68
N LYS A 494 2.35 -28.06 0.17
CA LYS A 494 1.09 -28.35 0.85
C LYS A 494 -0.14 -27.74 0.18
N GLY A 495 0.00 -26.66 -0.58
CA GLY A 495 -1.13 -25.96 -1.19
C GLY A 495 -2.11 -25.33 -0.19
N TYR A 496 -1.68 -25.00 1.02
CA TYR A 496 -2.53 -24.50 2.10
C TYR A 496 -2.80 -23.00 2.03
N THR A 497 -1.98 -22.27 1.30
CA THR A 497 -2.02 -20.81 1.19
C THR A 497 -1.61 -20.33 -0.19
N TYR A 498 -1.95 -19.08 -0.50
CA TYR A 498 -1.38 -18.34 -1.64
C TYR A 498 -0.03 -17.69 -1.33
N GLY A 499 0.40 -17.69 -0.05
CA GLY A 499 1.71 -17.20 0.35
C GLY A 499 1.94 -17.23 1.85
N ALA A 500 3.16 -17.58 2.24
CA ALA A 500 3.65 -17.51 3.60
C ALA A 500 4.99 -16.77 3.63
N ARG A 501 5.23 -15.97 4.66
CA ARG A 501 6.43 -15.13 4.73
C ARG A 501 6.87 -14.87 6.16
N THR A 502 8.15 -14.55 6.31
CA THR A 502 8.70 -13.98 7.53
C THR A 502 9.33 -12.62 7.24
N ARG A 503 9.26 -11.70 8.19
CA ARG A 503 9.79 -10.35 8.00
C ARG A 503 10.24 -9.74 9.32
N PHE A 504 11.39 -9.06 9.30
CA PHE A 504 11.75 -8.07 10.30
C PHE A 504 11.30 -6.68 9.82
N SER A 505 10.62 -5.96 10.66
CA SER A 505 10.22 -4.57 10.42
C SER A 505 10.66 -3.72 11.61
N GLY A 506 11.10 -2.51 11.34
CA GLY A 506 11.52 -1.56 12.36
C GLY A 506 11.49 -0.15 11.81
N THR A 507 11.40 0.80 12.70
CA THR A 507 11.50 2.23 12.45
C THR A 507 12.58 2.79 13.39
N LYS A 508 12.53 4.05 13.78
CA LYS A 508 13.34 4.56 14.91
C LYS A 508 13.05 3.76 16.21
N PHE A 509 11.83 3.21 16.32
CA PHE A 509 11.42 2.31 17.39
C PHE A 509 11.58 0.84 17.00
N PRO A 510 11.72 -0.06 17.98
CA PRO A 510 11.65 -1.49 17.72
C PRO A 510 10.37 -1.88 16.96
N GLY A 511 10.54 -2.67 15.93
CA GLY A 511 9.43 -3.27 15.18
C GLY A 511 9.37 -4.75 15.40
N THR A 512 8.51 -5.44 14.66
CA THR A 512 8.28 -6.87 14.89
C THR A 512 9.08 -7.76 13.95
N PHE A 513 9.52 -8.91 14.45
CA PHE A 513 9.63 -10.10 13.63
C PHE A 513 8.23 -10.68 13.48
N THR A 514 7.83 -11.02 12.27
CA THR A 514 6.50 -11.60 12.01
C THR A 514 6.59 -12.69 10.95
N ALA A 515 6.19 -13.91 11.31
CA ALA A 515 5.85 -14.98 10.39
C ALA A 515 4.32 -14.95 10.16
N SER A 516 3.89 -14.97 8.92
CA SER A 516 2.48 -14.72 8.59
C SER A 516 1.99 -15.50 7.37
N SER A 517 0.74 -15.94 7.44
CA SER A 517 0.01 -16.54 6.31
C SER A 517 -1.50 -16.46 6.55
N ALA A 518 -2.26 -16.43 5.45
CA ALA A 518 -3.68 -16.75 5.43
C ALA A 518 -3.83 -18.17 4.88
N VAL A 519 -4.30 -19.11 5.70
CA VAL A 519 -4.39 -20.52 5.33
C VAL A 519 -5.84 -20.99 5.30
N ARG A 520 -6.14 -22.06 4.56
CA ARG A 520 -7.47 -22.70 4.65
C ARG A 520 -7.77 -23.07 6.08
N SER A 521 -9.01 -22.85 6.52
CA SER A 521 -9.42 -23.08 7.92
C SER A 521 -9.06 -24.49 8.42
N ASN A 522 -9.33 -25.53 7.61
CA ASN A 522 -9.04 -26.92 7.97
C ASN A 522 -7.54 -27.31 8.00
N THR A 523 -6.64 -26.42 7.64
CA THR A 523 -5.19 -26.64 7.68
C THR A 523 -4.49 -25.78 8.75
N THR A 524 -5.25 -25.07 9.57
CA THR A 524 -4.73 -24.10 10.55
C THR A 524 -3.73 -24.72 11.51
N GLU A 525 -4.11 -25.83 12.18
CA GLU A 525 -3.24 -26.52 13.14
C GLU A 525 -1.93 -26.97 12.51
N GLU A 526 -1.99 -27.66 11.37
CA GLU A 526 -0.80 -28.14 10.66
C GLU A 526 0.10 -26.96 10.23
N SER A 527 -0.50 -25.87 9.72
CA SER A 527 0.23 -24.70 9.26
C SER A 527 0.98 -23.98 10.40
N VAL A 528 0.36 -23.84 11.58
CA VAL A 528 1.03 -23.22 12.73
C VAL A 528 2.17 -24.09 13.25
N ASN A 529 1.98 -25.41 13.30
CA ASN A 529 3.05 -26.35 13.63
C ASN A 529 4.21 -26.32 12.62
N ILE A 530 3.93 -26.24 11.30
CA ILE A 530 4.95 -26.08 10.25
C ILE A 530 5.78 -24.82 10.48
N PHE A 531 5.15 -23.67 10.77
CA PHE A 531 5.91 -22.46 11.11
C PHE A 531 6.84 -22.68 12.30
N LYS A 532 6.34 -23.25 13.38
CA LYS A 532 7.12 -23.55 14.59
C LYS A 532 8.30 -24.49 14.27
N ASP A 533 8.05 -25.56 13.53
CA ASP A 533 9.05 -26.58 13.21
C ASP A 533 10.15 -26.01 12.29
N LEU A 534 9.76 -25.23 11.26
CA LEU A 534 10.72 -24.57 10.37
C LEU A 534 11.58 -23.54 11.12
N MET A 535 10.99 -22.73 12.00
CA MET A 535 11.76 -21.80 12.83
C MET A 535 12.72 -22.52 13.78
N ASN A 536 12.31 -23.64 14.39
CA ASN A 536 13.21 -24.47 15.21
C ASN A 536 14.33 -25.13 14.39
N ALA A 537 14.01 -25.62 13.20
CA ALA A 537 15.01 -26.17 12.29
C ALA A 537 16.04 -25.11 11.86
N TYR A 538 15.60 -23.87 11.69
CA TYR A 538 16.41 -22.73 11.28
C TYR A 538 17.47 -22.30 12.31
N LEU A 539 17.40 -22.77 13.54
CA LEU A 539 18.43 -22.56 14.57
C LEU A 539 19.70 -23.39 14.31
N LYS A 540 19.64 -24.33 13.38
CA LYS A 540 20.82 -25.08 12.89
C LYS A 540 21.51 -24.28 11.78
N PRO A 541 22.84 -24.48 11.60
CA PRO A 541 23.53 -23.83 10.48
C PRO A 541 22.91 -24.21 9.15
N ILE A 542 22.71 -23.23 8.27
CA ILE A 542 22.34 -23.45 6.88
C ILE A 542 23.53 -24.01 6.09
N SER A 543 23.26 -24.57 4.93
CA SER A 543 24.32 -25.00 4.01
C SER A 543 25.06 -23.81 3.35
N GLU A 544 26.25 -24.02 2.86
CA GLU A 544 26.97 -23.02 2.03
C GLU A 544 26.20 -22.71 0.74
N GLU A 545 25.44 -23.68 0.22
CA GLU A 545 24.59 -23.52 -0.95
C GLU A 545 23.42 -22.55 -0.63
N ASP A 546 22.74 -22.74 0.49
CA ASP A 546 21.67 -21.84 0.94
C ASP A 546 22.17 -20.42 1.19
N LEU A 547 23.37 -20.28 1.78
CA LEU A 547 23.98 -18.96 1.97
C LEU A 547 24.31 -18.31 0.61
N THR A 548 24.86 -19.06 -0.32
CA THR A 548 25.17 -18.59 -1.67
C THR A 548 23.89 -18.17 -2.40
N PHE A 549 22.83 -18.96 -2.31
CA PHE A 549 21.51 -18.63 -2.84
C PHE A 549 20.99 -17.30 -2.24
N THR A 550 21.02 -17.15 -0.92
CA THR A 550 20.58 -15.94 -0.22
C THR A 550 21.34 -14.69 -0.68
N LYS A 551 22.67 -14.79 -0.79
CA LYS A 551 23.51 -13.71 -1.30
C LYS A 551 23.16 -13.35 -2.75
N ASN A 552 23.04 -14.34 -3.61
CA ASN A 552 22.75 -14.15 -5.03
C ASN A 552 21.38 -13.50 -5.25
N VAL A 553 20.33 -13.97 -4.57
CA VAL A 553 18.99 -13.36 -4.66
C VAL A 553 19.06 -11.87 -4.33
N THR A 554 19.76 -11.50 -3.25
CA THR A 554 19.82 -10.10 -2.82
C THR A 554 20.70 -9.26 -3.77
N LEU A 555 21.89 -9.75 -4.15
CA LEU A 555 22.80 -9.01 -5.02
C LEU A 555 22.26 -8.87 -6.44
N LYS A 556 21.62 -9.91 -6.99
CA LYS A 556 21.00 -9.84 -8.33
C LYS A 556 19.78 -8.88 -8.34
N SER A 557 19.01 -8.78 -7.24
CA SER A 557 17.91 -7.83 -7.14
C SER A 557 18.36 -6.37 -7.19
N ASN A 558 19.61 -6.09 -6.88
CA ASN A 558 20.20 -4.75 -6.95
C ASN A 558 20.14 -4.14 -8.36
N ALA A 559 20.12 -4.95 -9.43
CA ALA A 559 20.02 -4.47 -10.81
C ALA A 559 18.81 -3.55 -11.05
N ARG A 560 17.70 -3.78 -10.32
CA ARG A 560 16.44 -3.01 -10.47
C ARG A 560 16.05 -2.21 -9.22
N ARG A 561 16.85 -2.30 -8.17
CA ARG A 561 16.46 -1.76 -6.86
C ARG A 561 16.24 -0.24 -6.88
N PHE A 562 16.93 0.48 -7.76
CA PHE A 562 16.93 1.93 -7.82
C PHE A 562 16.62 2.47 -9.23
N GLU A 563 15.87 1.71 -10.02
CA GLU A 563 15.56 2.08 -11.42
C GLU A 563 14.50 3.18 -11.55
N THR A 564 13.68 3.41 -10.52
CA THR A 564 12.60 4.41 -10.58
C THR A 564 12.90 5.62 -9.68
N LEU A 565 12.35 6.80 -10.04
CA LEU A 565 12.45 8.00 -9.21
C LEU A 565 11.93 7.76 -7.79
N GLY A 566 10.81 7.03 -7.65
CA GLY A 566 10.25 6.67 -6.35
C GLY A 566 11.18 5.79 -5.51
N ALA A 567 11.86 4.82 -6.13
CA ALA A 567 12.82 3.94 -5.44
C ALA A 567 14.07 4.73 -4.98
N LEU A 568 14.61 5.58 -5.84
CA LEU A 568 15.73 6.48 -5.51
C LEU A 568 15.34 7.45 -4.39
N ARG A 569 14.16 8.07 -4.47
CA ARG A 569 13.67 8.98 -3.45
C ARG A 569 13.41 8.26 -2.12
N GLY A 570 12.86 7.05 -2.16
CA GLY A 570 12.70 6.20 -0.97
C GLY A 570 14.03 5.91 -0.27
N MET A 571 15.09 5.64 -1.03
CA MET A 571 16.45 5.49 -0.49
C MET A 571 16.96 6.77 0.17
N ILE A 572 16.75 7.93 -0.46
CA ILE A 572 17.12 9.23 0.10
C ILE A 572 16.31 9.54 1.37
N SER A 573 15.03 9.21 1.38
CA SER A 573 14.17 9.35 2.57
C SER A 573 14.63 8.46 3.73
N ASP A 574 15.13 7.24 3.43
CA ASP A 574 15.74 6.37 4.45
C ASP A 574 17.01 7.00 5.04
N ILE A 575 17.89 7.58 4.19
CA ILE A 575 19.09 8.31 4.65
C ILE A 575 18.70 9.42 5.61
N ALA A 576 17.73 10.24 5.23
CA ALA A 576 17.27 11.36 6.02
C ALA A 576 16.59 10.92 7.34
N SER A 577 15.71 9.92 7.27
CA SER A 577 14.91 9.48 8.42
C SER A 577 15.73 8.74 9.48
N TYR A 578 16.80 8.03 9.07
CA TYR A 578 17.59 7.18 9.96
C TYR A 578 19.04 7.65 10.13
N ASP A 579 19.36 8.86 9.66
CA ASP A 579 20.70 9.44 9.67
C ASP A 579 21.77 8.48 9.11
N LEU A 580 21.45 7.83 7.98
CA LEU A 580 22.34 6.88 7.35
C LEU A 580 23.40 7.60 6.51
N PRO A 581 24.63 7.06 6.41
CA PRO A 581 25.64 7.64 5.53
C PRO A 581 25.23 7.47 4.06
N PHE A 582 25.66 8.39 3.18
CA PHE A 582 25.30 8.34 1.76
C PHE A 582 25.77 7.07 1.05
N ASP A 583 26.79 6.40 1.58
CA ASP A 583 27.31 5.14 1.09
C ASP A 583 26.69 3.89 1.76
N TYR A 584 25.59 4.06 2.52
CA TYR A 584 25.02 2.96 3.30
C TYR A 584 24.62 1.75 2.45
N ILE A 585 24.18 1.97 1.20
CA ILE A 585 23.85 0.89 0.27
C ILE A 585 25.09 0.05 -0.07
N LYS A 586 26.24 0.70 -0.27
CA LYS A 586 27.50 0.01 -0.49
C LYS A 586 27.93 -0.79 0.74
N LYS A 587 27.78 -0.22 1.93
CA LYS A 587 28.03 -0.93 3.19
C LYS A 587 27.09 -2.13 3.37
N GLN A 588 25.83 -2.01 2.98
CA GLN A 588 24.89 -3.14 2.95
C GLN A 588 25.35 -4.24 1.98
N GLU A 589 25.82 -3.87 0.80
CA GLU A 589 26.38 -4.82 -0.16
C GLU A 589 27.62 -5.55 0.41
N ASP A 590 28.49 -4.84 1.10
CA ASP A 590 29.66 -5.42 1.76
C ASP A 590 29.23 -6.43 2.87
N ILE A 591 28.20 -6.13 3.65
CA ILE A 591 27.63 -7.07 4.63
C ILE A 591 27.16 -8.36 3.95
N ILE A 592 26.41 -8.24 2.83
CA ILE A 592 25.94 -9.41 2.09
C ILE A 592 27.11 -10.25 1.59
N ARG A 593 28.10 -9.64 0.93
CA ARG A 593 29.24 -10.32 0.33
C ARG A 593 30.08 -11.07 1.37
N ASN A 594 30.28 -10.46 2.52
CA ASN A 594 31.16 -10.98 3.58
C ASN A 594 30.45 -11.89 4.59
N MET A 595 29.13 -11.99 4.59
CA MET A 595 28.38 -12.86 5.53
C MET A 595 28.84 -14.31 5.38
N THR A 596 29.14 -14.96 6.49
CA THR A 596 29.49 -16.38 6.56
C THR A 596 28.33 -17.21 7.12
N VAL A 597 28.38 -18.54 6.96
CA VAL A 597 27.41 -19.46 7.62
C VAL A 597 27.44 -19.27 9.15
N SER A 598 28.61 -18.99 9.72
CA SER A 598 28.74 -18.72 11.16
C SER A 598 27.99 -17.45 11.57
N ASP A 599 28.13 -16.35 10.81
CA ASP A 599 27.44 -15.09 11.07
C ASP A 599 25.93 -15.26 10.93
N HIS A 600 25.48 -15.90 9.85
CA HIS A 600 24.07 -16.22 9.63
C HIS A 600 23.48 -17.03 10.80
N ASN A 601 24.17 -18.09 11.22
CA ASN A 601 23.72 -18.95 12.32
C ASN A 601 23.69 -18.20 13.66
N ALA A 602 24.66 -17.33 13.91
CA ALA A 602 24.67 -16.48 15.11
C ALA A 602 23.46 -15.53 15.15
N LEU A 603 23.14 -14.90 14.02
CA LEU A 603 21.95 -14.05 13.88
C LEU A 603 20.64 -14.86 14.03
N ALA A 604 20.56 -16.04 13.40
CA ALA A 604 19.40 -16.91 13.52
C ALA A 604 19.13 -17.29 14.98
N LYS A 605 20.16 -17.72 15.72
CA LYS A 605 20.04 -18.06 17.14
C LYS A 605 19.69 -16.88 18.03
N LYS A 606 20.15 -15.67 17.67
CA LYS A 606 19.87 -14.44 18.43
C LYS A 606 18.45 -13.94 18.22
N TYR A 607 17.92 -14.07 17.01
CA TYR A 607 16.69 -13.38 16.58
C TYR A 607 15.54 -14.29 16.18
N ILE A 608 15.73 -15.59 15.96
CA ILE A 608 14.63 -16.54 15.75
C ILE A 608 14.43 -17.30 17.05
N ARG A 609 13.40 -16.89 17.82
CA ARG A 609 13.16 -17.36 19.18
C ARG A 609 11.74 -17.92 19.32
N PRO A 610 11.42 -19.09 18.70
CA PRO A 610 10.04 -19.58 18.61
C PRO A 610 9.37 -19.80 19.99
N ASP A 611 10.14 -20.08 21.03
CA ASP A 611 9.64 -20.31 22.39
C ASP A 611 9.35 -19.02 23.19
N GLU A 612 9.61 -17.84 22.59
CA GLU A 612 9.34 -16.52 23.19
C GLU A 612 8.33 -15.70 22.36
N MET A 613 7.70 -16.31 21.34
CA MET A 613 6.85 -15.60 20.39
C MET A 613 5.37 -15.61 20.79
N ILE A 614 4.68 -14.59 20.31
CA ILE A 614 3.21 -14.54 20.25
C ILE A 614 2.78 -15.41 19.07
N TYR A 615 1.87 -16.36 19.32
CA TYR A 615 1.19 -17.15 18.29
C TYR A 615 -0.26 -16.69 18.24
N LEU A 616 -0.59 -15.81 17.32
CA LEU A 616 -1.94 -15.29 17.14
C LEU A 616 -2.63 -15.95 15.95
N ILE A 617 -3.81 -16.50 16.20
CA ILE A 617 -4.69 -17.08 15.19
C ILE A 617 -6.02 -16.32 15.20
N VAL A 618 -6.48 -15.88 14.02
CA VAL A 618 -7.80 -15.28 13.83
C VAL A 618 -8.57 -16.16 12.85
N GLY A 619 -9.60 -16.85 13.34
CA GLY A 619 -10.33 -17.84 12.55
C GLY A 619 -11.57 -18.36 13.27
N ASP A 620 -12.15 -19.45 12.78
CA ASP A 620 -13.34 -20.07 13.34
C ASP A 620 -12.98 -20.92 14.59
N ALA A 621 -13.26 -20.40 15.77
CA ALA A 621 -12.93 -21.06 17.04
C ALA A 621 -13.63 -22.41 17.20
N ALA A 622 -14.87 -22.55 16.69
CA ALA A 622 -15.64 -23.79 16.82
C ALA A 622 -14.92 -24.99 16.20
N THR A 623 -14.11 -24.75 15.18
CA THR A 623 -13.42 -25.81 14.43
C THR A 623 -11.91 -25.84 14.64
N GLN A 624 -11.26 -24.72 15.02
CA GLN A 624 -9.81 -24.61 15.01
C GLN A 624 -9.16 -24.45 16.41
N LEU A 625 -9.89 -23.91 17.39
CA LEU A 625 -9.32 -23.59 18.71
C LEU A 625 -8.68 -24.80 19.41
N SER A 626 -9.36 -25.96 19.36
CA SER A 626 -8.88 -27.16 20.04
C SER A 626 -7.53 -27.67 19.52
N GLY A 627 -7.26 -27.51 18.23
CA GLY A 627 -6.00 -27.92 17.61
C GLY A 627 -4.80 -27.09 18.09
N MET A 628 -5.01 -25.87 18.57
CA MET A 628 -3.93 -24.99 19.01
C MET A 628 -3.18 -25.49 20.26
N LYS A 629 -3.76 -26.44 21.03
CA LYS A 629 -3.10 -27.10 22.16
C LYS A 629 -1.90 -27.94 21.72
N SER A 630 -1.89 -28.43 20.47
CA SER A 630 -0.80 -29.24 19.91
C SER A 630 0.54 -28.49 19.87
N LEU A 631 0.51 -27.15 19.92
CA LEU A 631 1.72 -26.32 19.96
C LEU A 631 2.55 -26.51 21.24
N GLY A 632 1.94 -27.00 22.34
CA GLY A 632 2.63 -27.26 23.61
C GLY A 632 2.92 -26.00 24.45
N PHE A 633 2.33 -24.84 24.13
CA PHE A 633 2.51 -23.58 24.86
C PHE A 633 1.37 -23.28 25.86
N GLY A 634 0.63 -24.29 26.26
CA GLY A 634 -0.50 -24.16 27.19
C GLY A 634 -1.85 -23.98 26.50
N GLU A 635 -2.84 -23.58 27.30
CA GLU A 635 -4.20 -23.31 26.79
C GLU A 635 -4.22 -22.02 25.98
N PRO A 636 -4.84 -22.00 24.77
CA PRO A 636 -5.00 -20.78 24.01
C PRO A 636 -5.84 -19.74 24.76
N ILE A 637 -5.37 -18.50 24.75
CA ILE A 637 -6.05 -17.36 25.37
C ILE A 637 -7.01 -16.77 24.33
N MET A 638 -8.32 -16.78 24.67
CA MET A 638 -9.33 -16.15 23.82
C MET A 638 -9.29 -14.64 23.95
N LEU A 639 -9.31 -13.94 22.81
CA LEU A 639 -9.36 -12.50 22.76
C LEU A 639 -10.58 -12.02 21.96
N ASP A 640 -11.04 -10.83 22.31
CA ASP A 640 -11.97 -10.08 21.45
C ASP A 640 -11.25 -9.53 20.20
N LYS A 641 -12.01 -8.90 19.28
CA LYS A 641 -11.47 -8.36 18.01
C LYS A 641 -10.57 -7.13 18.17
N VAL A 642 -10.45 -6.59 19.38
CA VAL A 642 -9.55 -5.48 19.71
C VAL A 642 -8.40 -5.90 20.62
N GLY A 643 -8.29 -7.20 20.94
CA GLY A 643 -7.16 -7.79 21.64
C GLY A 643 -7.30 -7.84 23.17
N ASN A 644 -8.49 -7.69 23.74
CA ASN A 644 -8.72 -7.87 25.17
C ASN A 644 -9.06 -9.33 25.48
N PRO A 645 -8.56 -9.91 26.59
CA PRO A 645 -8.95 -11.24 27.04
C PRO A 645 -10.46 -11.35 27.31
N LEU A 646 -11.05 -12.50 26.91
CA LEU A 646 -12.47 -12.83 27.13
C LEU A 646 -12.67 -13.58 28.44
#